data_5c267fcda45fe396506c767325df8313
#
_entry.id   5c267fcda45fe396506c767325df8313
#
_cell.length_a   1.000
_cell.length_b   1.000
_cell.length_c   1.000
_cell.angle_alpha   90.00
_cell.angle_beta   90.00
_cell.angle_gamma   90.00
#
_symmetry.space_group_name_H-M   'P 1'
#
loop_
_entity.id
_entity.type
_entity.pdbx_description
1 polymer ?
#
loop_
_entity_poly.entity_id
_entity_poly.type
_entity_poly.pdbx_seq_one_letter_code
_entity_poly.pdbx_strand_id
1 'polypeptide(L)'
;MINYQSSGKRTAARLASGELKIDVLDCTLANGCVTPTLPGINWIPIKPATNSAFCAALVRKMIEDKTYDAAAISFTNQKAAIAGGYASYSNATFLVITDENHPNYRKLMRPADAGLNVPEKLDKDGKPVDQFVCINAETGEPCDTDACSTGELEFEGEVNGVAVRTSFMILKDAIMEYTIEEYSEITGVSVADIERIAKEYTSHGPRVSVCHKGGSACGVNGTDSMIGANLLHAIVGANQMVGGNPPNSPGPSATGKGPRYDLSTIEGKPNVSKKNATDISRTGIAWEKTEEYKKRVEAGETDPKPTLPWYPLVGSSDSQLLASIVNQYPYQCKILVSWMCNTFQATPGSMKPEVMDKFKDPAILPLHIACDVFVGEHAQLADYIVPDTTPFESFGLPNIGTTFTGYGRTLRWPVKTPESIQLDDGRYASWEAFCVDVAKACGLPGWGDDAIPDMEGNTYPLNDASDLYMKVVANMAYADDEPVEDISSEEEHMQGLEDLPQGWKDAVKEEEWPKVETVLSRGGRYWPMEKVHPDPEGGRSYGYEKDFQAYFYSEARTTYKNAFTGEGVEPVLRWNPERASDMTPVEELFSRDEFPFGASEHKPRFRSVSMQSNSPIMRDICSHNYIEINDEDAAALGIKDGDKIRAVTPMGDVTEGEAMVRAGQVKGGIAVSFGYGHLAYGAQDIEIDGELTKGDPAIGAGARLLTMLDPVLGQQGILQIYSDNEAASPGRSGGMFKIEKM
;
A
#
# COMPACT_ATOMS: atom_id res chain seq x y z
N MET A 1 12.34 -2.31 -0.53
CA MET A 1 13.77 -1.97 -0.23
C MET A 1 14.05 -2.39 1.20
N ILE A 2 14.88 -3.38 1.41
CA ILE A 2 15.31 -3.76 2.75
C ILE A 2 16.25 -2.68 3.25
N ASN A 3 15.90 -2.01 4.33
CA ASN A 3 16.80 -1.04 4.95
C ASN A 3 17.85 -1.79 5.78
N TYR A 4 18.99 -2.11 5.18
CA TYR A 4 20.08 -2.82 5.86
C TYR A 4 20.78 -1.99 6.94
N GLN A 5 20.51 -0.71 7.03
CA GLN A 5 21.25 0.19 7.93
C GLN A 5 21.03 -0.14 9.40
N SER A 6 19.79 -0.46 9.79
CA SER A 6 19.49 -0.79 11.19
C SER A 6 19.82 -2.23 11.59
N SER A 7 19.84 -3.17 10.65
CA SER A 7 20.18 -4.58 10.87
C SER A 7 21.46 -5.02 10.17
N GLY A 8 22.19 -4.10 9.55
CA GLY A 8 23.29 -4.37 8.63
C GLY A 8 24.36 -5.31 9.17
N LYS A 9 24.72 -5.16 10.44
CA LYS A 9 25.74 -6.05 11.07
C LYS A 9 25.27 -7.50 11.15
N ARG A 10 24.01 -7.74 11.55
CA ARG A 10 23.44 -9.09 11.65
C ARG A 10 23.22 -9.70 10.28
N THR A 11 22.70 -8.91 9.34
CA THR A 11 22.49 -9.35 7.96
C THR A 11 23.80 -9.66 7.26
N ALA A 12 24.82 -8.79 7.39
CA ALA A 12 26.14 -9.01 6.81
C ALA A 12 26.82 -10.28 7.34
N ALA A 13 26.73 -10.55 8.64
CA ALA A 13 27.27 -11.76 9.24
C ALA A 13 26.63 -13.03 8.68
N ARG A 14 25.30 -13.04 8.54
CA ARG A 14 24.55 -14.21 8.00
C ARG A 14 24.78 -14.41 6.51
N LEU A 15 24.92 -13.31 5.75
CA LEU A 15 25.30 -13.40 4.33
C LEU A 15 26.72 -13.97 4.18
N ALA A 16 27.65 -13.49 5.00
CA ALA A 16 29.04 -13.96 4.98
C ALA A 16 29.18 -15.43 5.40
N SER A 17 28.35 -15.92 6.32
CA SER A 17 28.31 -17.33 6.73
C SER A 17 27.55 -18.23 5.74
N GLY A 18 26.82 -17.67 4.79
CA GLY A 18 25.93 -18.42 3.88
C GLY A 18 24.60 -18.85 4.49
N GLU A 19 24.28 -18.42 5.72
CA GLU A 19 22.98 -18.68 6.36
C GLU A 19 21.83 -17.88 5.73
N LEU A 20 22.12 -16.78 5.06
CA LEU A 20 21.15 -15.93 4.40
C LEU A 20 21.55 -15.75 2.94
N LYS A 21 20.60 -15.91 2.06
CA LYS A 21 20.70 -15.56 0.65
C LYS A 21 19.60 -14.54 0.30
N ILE A 22 19.91 -13.61 -0.58
CA ILE A 22 18.97 -12.58 -1.03
C ILE A 22 19.05 -12.46 -2.56
N ASP A 23 17.95 -12.73 -3.23
CA ASP A 23 17.76 -12.38 -4.64
C ASP A 23 16.96 -11.06 -4.70
N VAL A 24 17.53 -10.05 -5.33
CA VAL A 24 16.93 -8.73 -5.49
C VAL A 24 16.44 -8.59 -6.93
N LEU A 25 15.13 -8.70 -7.10
CA LEU A 25 14.49 -8.45 -8.40
C LEU A 25 14.18 -6.97 -8.49
N ASP A 26 14.84 -6.28 -9.39
CA ASP A 26 14.64 -4.85 -9.61
C ASP A 26 15.05 -4.49 -11.04
N CYS A 27 14.37 -3.51 -11.63
CA CYS A 27 14.72 -2.96 -12.94
C CYS A 27 16.06 -2.24 -12.91
N THR A 28 16.45 -1.74 -11.75
CA THR A 28 17.65 -0.95 -11.53
C THR A 28 18.49 -1.55 -10.40
N LEU A 29 19.78 -1.68 -10.63
CA LEU A 29 20.74 -2.01 -9.57
C LEU A 29 20.86 -0.80 -8.64
N ALA A 30 19.92 -0.68 -7.71
CA ALA A 30 19.74 0.50 -6.89
C ALA A 30 20.22 0.32 -5.45
N ASN A 31 20.80 1.37 -4.94
CA ASN A 31 20.74 1.78 -3.53
C ASN A 31 21.25 0.81 -2.47
N GLY A 32 22.44 0.26 -2.62
CA GLY A 32 23.13 -0.43 -1.52
C GLY A 32 22.45 -1.73 -1.05
N CYS A 33 21.41 -2.19 -1.75
CA CYS A 33 20.85 -3.51 -1.56
C CYS A 33 21.77 -4.59 -2.11
N VAL A 34 22.67 -4.21 -3.02
CA VAL A 34 23.59 -5.12 -3.66
C VAL A 34 25.00 -4.56 -3.51
N THR A 35 25.82 -5.20 -2.72
CA THR A 35 27.25 -4.97 -2.75
C THR A 35 27.89 -6.16 -3.45
N PRO A 36 28.63 -5.95 -4.55
CA PRO A 36 29.33 -7.04 -5.25
C PRO A 36 30.31 -7.80 -4.38
N THR A 37 30.61 -7.26 -3.20
CA THR A 37 31.56 -7.81 -2.25
C THR A 37 30.94 -8.69 -1.15
N LEU A 38 29.60 -8.71 -1.03
CA LEU A 38 28.92 -9.57 -0.07
C LEU A 38 28.41 -10.83 -0.78
N PRO A 39 28.93 -12.02 -0.48
CA PRO A 39 28.39 -13.26 -1.01
C PRO A 39 26.94 -13.44 -0.58
N GLY A 40 26.14 -14.06 -1.44
CA GLY A 40 24.75 -14.39 -1.12
C GLY A 40 23.73 -13.27 -1.43
N ILE A 41 24.12 -12.16 -2.05
CA ILE A 41 23.21 -11.20 -2.66
C ILE A 41 23.35 -11.23 -4.17
N ASN A 42 22.24 -11.47 -4.88
CA ASN A 42 22.20 -11.47 -6.34
C ASN A 42 21.22 -10.40 -6.82
N TRP A 43 21.62 -9.62 -7.80
CA TRP A 43 20.70 -8.78 -8.53
C TRP A 43 20.16 -9.55 -9.75
N ILE A 44 18.84 -9.62 -9.83
CA ILE A 44 18.12 -10.25 -10.93
C ILE A 44 17.39 -9.14 -11.69
N PRO A 45 17.91 -8.69 -12.83
CA PRO A 45 17.24 -7.67 -13.64
C PRO A 45 15.88 -8.20 -14.15
N ILE A 46 14.84 -7.41 -13.95
CA ILE A 46 13.48 -7.74 -14.39
C ILE A 46 12.89 -6.56 -15.17
N LYS A 47 12.16 -6.85 -16.24
CA LYS A 47 11.46 -5.80 -17.00
C LYS A 47 10.36 -5.14 -16.15
N PRO A 48 10.12 -3.82 -16.30
CA PRO A 48 9.06 -3.12 -15.57
C PRO A 48 7.70 -3.79 -15.75
N ALA A 49 6.88 -3.77 -14.69
CA ALA A 49 5.52 -4.30 -14.63
C ALA A 49 5.33 -5.80 -14.94
N THR A 50 6.39 -6.62 -14.83
CA THR A 50 6.32 -8.08 -15.10
C THR A 50 6.44 -8.94 -13.83
N ASN A 51 6.28 -8.36 -12.65
CA ASN A 51 6.45 -9.06 -11.37
C ASN A 51 5.45 -10.22 -11.18
N SER A 52 4.19 -10.07 -11.62
CA SER A 52 3.18 -11.14 -11.55
C SER A 52 3.54 -12.34 -12.44
N ALA A 53 4.09 -12.08 -13.63
CA ALA A 53 4.61 -13.13 -14.51
C ALA A 53 5.77 -13.91 -13.86
N PHE A 54 6.68 -13.20 -13.19
CA PHE A 54 7.76 -13.83 -12.46
C PHE A 54 7.26 -14.69 -11.29
N CYS A 55 6.32 -14.19 -10.51
CA CYS A 55 5.69 -14.98 -9.43
C CYS A 55 5.00 -16.21 -9.98
N ALA A 56 4.26 -16.08 -11.10
CA ALA A 56 3.60 -17.19 -11.77
C ALA A 56 4.62 -18.25 -12.29
N ALA A 57 5.75 -17.79 -12.86
CA ALA A 57 6.83 -18.67 -13.29
C ALA A 57 7.42 -19.49 -12.14
N LEU A 58 7.67 -18.86 -10.99
CA LEU A 58 8.17 -19.58 -9.80
C LEU A 58 7.15 -20.62 -9.31
N VAL A 59 5.88 -20.21 -9.17
CA VAL A 59 4.80 -21.12 -8.73
C VAL A 59 4.61 -22.27 -9.72
N ARG A 60 4.65 -21.99 -11.05
CA ARG A 60 4.63 -23.01 -12.07
C ARG A 60 5.75 -24.03 -11.87
N LYS A 61 6.98 -23.57 -11.75
CA LYS A 61 8.14 -24.45 -11.56
C LYS A 61 8.03 -25.28 -10.28
N MET A 62 7.57 -24.66 -9.18
CA MET A 62 7.33 -25.39 -7.92
C MET A 62 6.26 -26.48 -8.05
N ILE A 63 5.22 -26.27 -8.85
CA ILE A 63 4.18 -27.28 -9.10
C ILE A 63 4.68 -28.38 -10.04
N GLU A 64 5.39 -28.04 -11.11
CA GLU A 64 5.97 -29.03 -12.05
C GLU A 64 6.96 -29.97 -11.33
N ASP A 65 7.84 -29.41 -10.52
CA ASP A 65 8.84 -30.17 -9.77
C ASP A 65 8.29 -30.79 -8.47
N LYS A 66 7.04 -30.48 -8.10
CA LYS A 66 6.39 -30.92 -6.85
C LYS A 66 7.21 -30.56 -5.61
N THR A 67 7.81 -29.39 -5.59
CA THR A 67 8.65 -28.91 -4.48
C THR A 67 7.91 -28.00 -3.51
N TYR A 68 6.65 -27.64 -3.80
CA TYR A 68 5.79 -26.91 -2.87
C TYR A 68 5.45 -27.75 -1.63
N ASP A 69 5.05 -27.10 -0.56
CA ASP A 69 4.68 -27.79 0.69
C ASP A 69 3.21 -28.24 0.61
N ALA A 70 2.99 -29.48 0.11
CA ALA A 70 1.67 -30.05 -0.02
C ALA A 70 0.93 -30.18 1.30
N ALA A 71 1.63 -30.44 2.41
CA ALA A 71 1.02 -30.51 3.73
C ALA A 71 0.49 -29.15 4.18
N ALA A 72 1.31 -28.11 4.06
CA ALA A 72 0.93 -26.74 4.44
C ALA A 72 -0.35 -26.25 3.74
N ILE A 73 -0.47 -26.53 2.44
CA ILE A 73 -1.61 -26.04 1.65
C ILE A 73 -2.82 -26.99 1.64
N SER A 74 -2.70 -28.20 2.21
CA SER A 74 -3.82 -29.13 2.34
C SER A 74 -4.68 -28.93 3.58
N PHE A 75 -4.18 -28.20 4.59
CA PHE A 75 -4.98 -27.92 5.80
C PHE A 75 -6.20 -27.06 5.46
N THR A 76 -7.36 -27.47 5.97
CA THR A 76 -8.65 -26.87 5.66
C THR A 76 -9.06 -25.76 6.64
N ASN A 77 -8.39 -25.68 7.80
CA ASN A 77 -8.70 -24.71 8.85
C ASN A 77 -7.50 -24.44 9.75
N GLN A 78 -7.56 -23.37 10.52
CA GLN A 78 -6.48 -22.92 11.41
C GLN A 78 -6.08 -23.96 12.45
N LYS A 79 -7.07 -24.65 13.04
CA LYS A 79 -6.82 -25.69 14.06
C LYS A 79 -5.99 -26.85 13.50
N ALA A 80 -6.31 -27.29 12.30
CA ALA A 80 -5.59 -28.35 11.61
C ALA A 80 -4.17 -27.91 11.26
N ALA A 81 -3.98 -26.68 10.76
CA ALA A 81 -2.68 -26.11 10.45
C ALA A 81 -1.79 -26.03 11.70
N ILE A 82 -2.32 -25.55 12.84
CA ILE A 82 -1.59 -25.50 14.12
C ILE A 82 -1.17 -26.91 14.56
N ALA A 83 -2.08 -27.89 14.48
CA ALA A 83 -1.79 -29.27 14.83
C ALA A 83 -0.71 -29.89 13.91
N GLY A 84 -0.64 -29.46 12.64
CA GLY A 84 0.37 -29.86 11.67
C GLY A 84 1.69 -29.10 11.78
N GLY A 85 1.83 -28.15 12.71
CA GLY A 85 3.07 -27.40 12.92
C GLY A 85 3.17 -26.09 12.13
N TYR A 86 2.09 -25.62 11.48
CA TYR A 86 2.03 -24.40 10.73
C TYR A 86 1.25 -23.30 11.47
N ALA A 87 1.36 -22.07 11.01
CA ALA A 87 0.72 -20.92 11.62
C ALA A 87 -0.43 -20.34 10.78
N SER A 88 -0.69 -20.91 9.62
CA SER A 88 -1.73 -20.48 8.68
C SER A 88 -2.21 -21.66 7.84
N TYR A 89 -3.41 -21.55 7.30
CA TYR A 89 -3.95 -22.48 6.29
C TYR A 89 -4.27 -21.75 5.01
N SER A 90 -4.71 -22.49 3.98
CA SER A 90 -5.10 -21.89 2.71
C SER A 90 -6.44 -22.42 2.21
N ASN A 91 -7.01 -21.74 1.23
CA ASN A 91 -8.19 -22.26 0.53
C ASN A 91 -7.85 -23.08 -0.73
N ALA A 92 -6.63 -23.61 -0.83
CA ALA A 92 -6.19 -24.40 -1.99
C ALA A 92 -7.08 -25.62 -2.28
N THR A 93 -7.58 -26.27 -1.22
CA THR A 93 -8.45 -27.45 -1.29
C THR A 93 -9.94 -27.15 -1.41
N PHE A 94 -10.34 -25.85 -1.27
CA PHE A 94 -11.75 -25.50 -1.29
C PHE A 94 -12.34 -25.67 -2.69
N LEU A 95 -13.55 -26.18 -2.76
CA LEU A 95 -14.24 -26.41 -4.01
C LEU A 95 -14.82 -25.12 -4.57
N VAL A 96 -14.61 -24.88 -5.83
CA VAL A 96 -15.18 -23.79 -6.62
C VAL A 96 -16.24 -24.38 -7.55
N ILE A 97 -17.41 -23.75 -7.62
CA ILE A 97 -18.48 -24.13 -8.53
C ILE A 97 -18.11 -23.71 -9.95
N THR A 98 -17.99 -24.70 -10.84
CA THR A 98 -17.67 -24.52 -12.26
C THR A 98 -18.85 -24.73 -13.18
N ASP A 99 -20.00 -25.12 -12.68
CA ASP A 99 -21.26 -25.19 -13.44
C ASP A 99 -21.76 -23.77 -13.76
N GLU A 100 -21.69 -23.38 -15.03
CA GLU A 100 -22.12 -22.06 -15.52
C GLU A 100 -23.60 -21.75 -15.32
N ASN A 101 -24.43 -22.78 -15.17
CA ASN A 101 -25.86 -22.62 -14.93
C ASN A 101 -26.21 -22.47 -13.43
N HIS A 102 -25.25 -22.70 -12.54
CA HIS A 102 -25.48 -22.61 -11.11
C HIS A 102 -25.49 -21.13 -10.66
N PRO A 103 -26.43 -20.71 -9.79
CA PRO A 103 -26.51 -19.31 -9.31
C PRO A 103 -25.26 -18.84 -8.58
N ASN A 104 -24.47 -19.76 -8.04
CA ASN A 104 -23.19 -19.50 -7.38
C ASN A 104 -21.97 -19.86 -8.29
N TYR A 105 -22.12 -19.81 -9.60
CA TYR A 105 -21.01 -20.00 -10.54
C TYR A 105 -19.79 -19.10 -10.18
N ARG A 106 -18.60 -19.67 -10.21
CA ARG A 106 -17.33 -19.05 -9.80
C ARG A 106 -17.21 -18.68 -8.31
N LYS A 107 -18.16 -19.10 -7.46
CA LYS A 107 -18.02 -18.96 -6.01
C LYS A 107 -17.48 -20.24 -5.38
N LEU A 108 -16.89 -20.09 -4.20
CA LEU A 108 -16.55 -21.22 -3.36
C LEU A 108 -17.84 -21.94 -2.94
N MET A 109 -17.85 -23.27 -2.99
CA MET A 109 -19.01 -24.08 -2.66
C MET A 109 -19.34 -23.96 -1.18
N ARG A 110 -20.60 -23.69 -0.87
CA ARG A 110 -21.15 -23.68 0.50
C ARG A 110 -21.72 -25.03 0.87
N PRO A 111 -21.81 -25.38 2.17
CA PRO A 111 -22.43 -26.65 2.62
C PRO A 111 -23.82 -26.91 2.02
N ALA A 112 -24.64 -25.88 1.88
CA ALA A 112 -25.98 -26.01 1.30
C ALA A 112 -25.92 -26.45 -0.21
N ASP A 113 -24.99 -25.92 -0.99
CA ASP A 113 -24.80 -26.30 -2.39
C ASP A 113 -24.37 -27.78 -2.50
N ALA A 114 -23.57 -28.24 -1.52
CA ALA A 114 -23.11 -29.62 -1.43
C ALA A 114 -24.13 -30.60 -0.85
N GLY A 115 -25.30 -30.12 -0.44
CA GLY A 115 -26.30 -30.94 0.25
C GLY A 115 -25.91 -31.36 1.67
N LEU A 116 -24.95 -30.70 2.28
CA LEU A 116 -24.47 -30.97 3.63
C LEU A 116 -25.33 -30.18 4.65
N ASN A 117 -25.74 -30.89 5.72
CA ASN A 117 -26.48 -30.28 6.82
C ASN A 117 -25.48 -29.83 7.90
N VAL A 118 -24.92 -28.63 7.76
CA VAL A 118 -23.96 -28.06 8.70
C VAL A 118 -24.66 -26.95 9.50
N PRO A 119 -24.51 -26.89 10.84
CA PRO A 119 -25.04 -25.80 11.64
C PRO A 119 -24.41 -24.46 11.23
N GLU A 120 -25.24 -23.41 11.21
CA GLU A 120 -24.74 -22.05 10.94
C GLU A 120 -23.70 -21.62 12.00
N LYS A 121 -22.55 -21.13 11.53
CA LYS A 121 -21.48 -20.60 12.37
C LYS A 121 -21.67 -19.08 12.52
N LEU A 122 -21.60 -18.59 13.75
CA LEU A 122 -21.70 -17.19 14.07
C LEU A 122 -20.35 -16.65 14.58
N ASP A 123 -20.06 -15.40 14.26
CA ASP A 123 -18.91 -14.69 14.84
C ASP A 123 -19.19 -14.22 16.28
N LYS A 124 -18.22 -13.56 16.91
CA LYS A 124 -18.33 -12.99 18.26
C LYS A 124 -19.44 -11.93 18.40
N ASP A 125 -19.90 -11.35 17.30
CA ASP A 125 -20.94 -10.32 17.24
C ASP A 125 -22.29 -10.93 16.84
N GLY A 126 -22.39 -12.27 16.70
CA GLY A 126 -23.58 -13.03 16.35
C GLY A 126 -23.95 -12.96 14.87
N LYS A 127 -23.02 -12.61 13.99
CA LYS A 127 -23.25 -12.57 12.55
C LYS A 127 -22.83 -13.90 11.90
N PRO A 128 -23.55 -14.36 10.85
CA PRO A 128 -23.16 -15.54 10.09
C PRO A 128 -21.74 -15.41 9.50
N VAL A 129 -20.96 -16.48 9.61
CA VAL A 129 -19.64 -16.65 9.02
C VAL A 129 -19.74 -17.64 7.87
N ASP A 130 -19.14 -17.31 6.74
CA ASP A 130 -19.10 -18.21 5.59
C ASP A 130 -18.41 -19.54 5.93
N GLN A 131 -19.05 -20.64 5.53
CA GLN A 131 -18.55 -22.01 5.65
C GLN A 131 -18.36 -22.58 4.25
N PHE A 132 -17.33 -23.40 4.07
CA PHE A 132 -16.91 -23.87 2.76
C PHE A 132 -16.79 -25.40 2.72
N VAL A 133 -16.69 -25.96 1.53
CA VAL A 133 -16.62 -27.38 1.29
C VAL A 133 -15.29 -27.76 0.62
N CYS A 134 -14.73 -28.89 1.05
CA CYS A 134 -13.62 -29.57 0.39
C CYS A 134 -13.92 -31.05 0.24
N ILE A 135 -13.09 -31.80 -0.47
CA ILE A 135 -13.06 -33.26 -0.44
C ILE A 135 -12.07 -33.67 0.66
N ASN A 136 -12.54 -34.42 1.65
CA ASN A 136 -11.70 -34.92 2.72
C ASN A 136 -10.66 -35.88 2.16
N ALA A 137 -9.37 -35.58 2.37
CA ALA A 137 -8.26 -36.39 1.82
C ALA A 137 -8.20 -37.82 2.39
N GLU A 138 -8.81 -38.09 3.55
CA GLU A 138 -8.79 -39.41 4.17
C GLU A 138 -9.95 -40.29 3.68
N THR A 139 -11.13 -39.69 3.44
CA THR A 139 -12.35 -40.44 3.11
C THR A 139 -12.75 -40.35 1.64
N GLY A 140 -12.29 -39.34 0.91
CA GLY A 140 -12.72 -39.04 -0.45
C GLY A 140 -14.11 -38.41 -0.55
N GLU A 141 -14.75 -38.09 0.57
CA GLU A 141 -16.13 -37.56 0.61
C GLU A 141 -16.14 -36.03 0.81
N PRO A 142 -17.16 -35.33 0.29
CA PRO A 142 -17.36 -33.92 0.56
C PRO A 142 -17.57 -33.66 2.04
N CYS A 143 -16.89 -32.67 2.59
CA CYS A 143 -17.06 -32.26 3.98
C CYS A 143 -16.95 -30.74 4.16
N ASP A 144 -17.53 -30.24 5.26
CA ASP A 144 -17.28 -28.89 5.74
C ASP A 144 -15.82 -28.74 6.13
N THR A 145 -15.17 -27.64 5.72
CA THR A 145 -13.75 -27.37 5.97
C THR A 145 -13.40 -27.27 7.46
N ASP A 146 -14.35 -26.92 8.33
CA ASP A 146 -14.15 -26.91 9.78
C ASP A 146 -14.20 -28.35 10.39
N ALA A 147 -14.79 -29.30 9.69
CA ALA A 147 -15.01 -30.67 10.16
C ALA A 147 -13.89 -31.66 9.77
N CYS A 148 -13.05 -31.34 8.79
CA CYS A 148 -11.93 -32.16 8.37
C CYS A 148 -10.59 -31.42 8.52
N SER A 149 -9.52 -32.19 8.66
CA SER A 149 -8.18 -31.60 8.88
C SER A 149 -7.45 -31.29 7.58
N THR A 150 -7.63 -32.15 6.57
CA THR A 150 -6.95 -32.03 5.26
C THR A 150 -7.94 -32.28 4.13
N GLY A 151 -7.79 -31.51 3.05
CA GLY A 151 -8.55 -31.67 1.82
C GLY A 151 -7.67 -32.15 0.65
N GLU A 152 -8.30 -32.73 -0.34
CA GLU A 152 -7.66 -33.06 -1.61
C GLU A 152 -7.26 -31.78 -2.36
N LEU A 153 -6.04 -31.73 -2.87
CA LEU A 153 -5.55 -30.61 -3.67
C LEU A 153 -6.00 -30.69 -5.12
N GLU A 154 -6.02 -31.89 -5.70
CA GLU A 154 -6.38 -32.10 -7.09
C GLU A 154 -7.69 -32.88 -7.17
N PHE A 155 -8.82 -32.18 -7.25
CA PHE A 155 -10.13 -32.77 -7.47
C PHE A 155 -10.91 -32.00 -8.53
N GLU A 156 -11.46 -32.72 -9.46
CA GLU A 156 -12.42 -32.27 -10.46
C GLU A 156 -13.55 -33.30 -10.57
N GLY A 157 -14.80 -32.90 -10.44
CA GLY A 157 -15.93 -33.81 -10.45
C GLY A 157 -17.25 -33.11 -10.13
N GLU A 158 -18.20 -33.88 -9.63
CA GLU A 158 -19.52 -33.40 -9.21
C GLU A 158 -19.72 -33.65 -7.72
N VAL A 159 -20.25 -32.66 -7.02
CA VAL A 159 -20.73 -32.76 -5.63
C VAL A 159 -22.20 -32.37 -5.62
N ASN A 160 -23.06 -33.26 -5.16
CA ASN A 160 -24.53 -33.07 -5.16
C ASN A 160 -25.08 -32.66 -6.54
N GLY A 161 -24.49 -33.21 -7.63
CA GLY A 161 -24.88 -32.89 -9.02
C GLY A 161 -24.41 -31.54 -9.53
N VAL A 162 -23.53 -30.85 -8.82
CA VAL A 162 -22.93 -29.58 -9.20
C VAL A 162 -21.46 -29.80 -9.61
N ALA A 163 -21.07 -29.37 -10.78
CA ALA A 163 -19.68 -29.48 -11.22
C ALA A 163 -18.77 -28.54 -10.42
N VAL A 164 -17.66 -29.08 -9.91
CA VAL A 164 -16.71 -28.37 -9.07
C VAL A 164 -15.28 -28.75 -9.35
N ARG A 165 -14.36 -27.84 -9.02
CA ARG A 165 -12.91 -28.06 -9.01
C ARG A 165 -12.29 -27.42 -7.77
N THR A 166 -11.14 -27.91 -7.33
CA THR A 166 -10.40 -27.27 -6.25
C THR A 166 -9.80 -25.95 -6.69
N SER A 167 -9.66 -25.02 -5.77
CA SER A 167 -8.99 -23.73 -5.98
C SER A 167 -7.55 -23.91 -6.52
N PHE A 168 -6.83 -24.93 -6.02
CA PHE A 168 -5.49 -25.27 -6.49
C PHE A 168 -5.46 -25.63 -7.98
N MET A 169 -6.41 -26.42 -8.46
CA MET A 169 -6.47 -26.80 -9.89
C MET A 169 -6.76 -25.59 -10.78
N ILE A 170 -7.65 -24.70 -10.37
CA ILE A 170 -7.95 -23.49 -11.14
C ILE A 170 -6.71 -22.57 -11.22
N LEU A 171 -5.99 -22.40 -10.11
CA LEU A 171 -4.72 -21.68 -10.12
C LEU A 171 -3.69 -22.36 -11.03
N LYS A 172 -3.54 -23.69 -10.91
CA LYS A 172 -2.60 -24.47 -11.73
C LYS A 172 -2.84 -24.26 -13.22
N ASP A 173 -4.07 -24.32 -13.67
CA ASP A 173 -4.41 -24.08 -15.08
C ASP A 173 -4.01 -22.67 -15.53
N ALA A 174 -4.33 -21.66 -14.73
CA ALA A 174 -4.01 -20.28 -15.07
C ALA A 174 -2.51 -20.01 -15.21
N ILE A 175 -1.67 -20.58 -14.34
CA ILE A 175 -0.23 -20.40 -14.41
C ILE A 175 0.45 -21.30 -15.42
N MET A 176 -0.19 -22.42 -15.84
CA MET A 176 0.30 -23.30 -16.89
C MET A 176 0.00 -22.78 -18.31
N GLU A 177 -0.69 -21.66 -18.45
CA GLU A 177 -0.99 -21.03 -19.74
C GLU A 177 0.27 -20.64 -20.51
N TYR A 178 1.31 -20.17 -19.81
CA TYR A 178 2.60 -19.81 -20.39
C TYR A 178 3.69 -20.78 -19.96
N THR A 179 4.57 -21.18 -20.87
CA THR A 179 5.77 -21.98 -20.57
C THR A 179 6.78 -21.19 -19.75
N ILE A 180 7.79 -21.86 -19.18
CA ILE A 180 8.88 -21.18 -18.45
C ILE A 180 9.69 -20.27 -19.39
N GLU A 181 9.86 -20.69 -20.64
CA GLU A 181 10.53 -19.92 -21.68
C GLU A 181 9.75 -18.63 -22.00
N GLU A 182 8.42 -18.73 -22.17
CA GLU A 182 7.57 -17.55 -22.38
C GLU A 182 7.58 -16.60 -21.18
N TYR A 183 7.52 -17.11 -19.95
CA TYR A 183 7.69 -16.28 -18.77
C TYR A 183 9.08 -15.63 -18.71
N SER A 184 10.12 -16.33 -19.13
CA SER A 184 11.48 -15.77 -19.25
C SER A 184 11.53 -14.63 -20.28
N GLU A 185 10.88 -14.78 -21.42
CA GLU A 185 10.78 -13.71 -22.44
C GLU A 185 9.99 -12.50 -21.93
N ILE A 186 8.85 -12.72 -21.26
CA ILE A 186 8.02 -11.66 -20.66
C ILE A 186 8.83 -10.88 -19.63
N THR A 187 9.48 -11.58 -18.71
CA THR A 187 10.13 -10.95 -17.55
C THR A 187 11.54 -10.45 -17.84
N GLY A 188 12.21 -11.02 -18.83
CA GLY A 188 13.63 -10.83 -19.08
C GLY A 188 14.55 -11.59 -18.11
N VAL A 189 13.97 -12.36 -17.18
CA VAL A 189 14.72 -13.21 -16.23
C VAL A 189 15.05 -14.54 -16.89
N SER A 190 16.30 -15.00 -16.80
CA SER A 190 16.71 -16.25 -17.44
C SER A 190 15.97 -17.47 -16.89
N VAL A 191 15.70 -18.46 -17.72
CA VAL A 191 15.12 -19.76 -17.30
C VAL A 191 15.95 -20.36 -16.16
N ALA A 192 17.28 -20.30 -16.26
CA ALA A 192 18.18 -20.82 -15.22
C ALA A 192 18.00 -20.11 -13.86
N ASP A 193 17.76 -18.80 -13.84
CA ASP A 193 17.48 -18.07 -12.60
C ASP A 193 16.11 -18.41 -12.05
N ILE A 194 15.08 -18.51 -12.88
CA ILE A 194 13.73 -18.93 -12.47
C ILE A 194 13.80 -20.31 -11.78
N GLU A 195 14.45 -21.29 -12.41
CA GLU A 195 14.63 -22.65 -11.87
C GLU A 195 15.45 -22.67 -10.57
N ARG A 196 16.57 -21.91 -10.54
CA ARG A 196 17.40 -21.79 -9.36
C ARG A 196 16.63 -21.20 -8.19
N ILE A 197 15.94 -20.08 -8.40
CA ILE A 197 15.19 -19.37 -7.34
C ILE A 197 14.04 -20.23 -6.84
N ALA A 198 13.25 -20.87 -7.73
CA ALA A 198 12.17 -21.76 -7.33
C ALA A 198 12.66 -22.90 -6.44
N LYS A 199 13.76 -23.55 -6.83
CA LYS A 199 14.38 -24.63 -6.08
C LYS A 199 14.95 -24.17 -4.73
N GLU A 200 15.69 -23.06 -4.71
CA GLU A 200 16.24 -22.50 -3.47
C GLU A 200 15.13 -22.07 -2.53
N TYR A 201 14.12 -21.36 -3.02
CA TYR A 201 12.99 -20.90 -2.26
C TYR A 201 12.30 -22.04 -1.49
N THR A 202 11.93 -23.11 -2.19
CA THR A 202 11.24 -24.26 -1.57
C THR A 202 12.14 -25.08 -0.66
N SER A 203 13.48 -25.07 -0.86
CA SER A 203 14.42 -25.82 -0.02
C SER A 203 14.53 -25.33 1.42
N HIS A 204 14.10 -24.09 1.69
CA HIS A 204 14.11 -23.49 3.02
C HIS A 204 12.80 -23.71 3.80
N GLY A 205 11.79 -24.33 3.19
CA GLY A 205 10.46 -24.53 3.78
C GLY A 205 9.85 -23.18 4.18
N PRO A 206 9.26 -23.07 5.38
CA PRO A 206 8.58 -21.85 5.81
C PRO A 206 9.52 -20.67 6.19
N ARG A 207 10.86 -20.87 6.11
CA ARG A 207 11.84 -19.82 6.47
C ARG A 207 12.25 -18.97 5.29
N VAL A 208 11.27 -18.51 4.53
CA VAL A 208 11.45 -17.65 3.36
C VAL A 208 10.52 -16.46 3.43
N SER A 209 10.94 -15.33 2.87
CA SER A 209 10.12 -14.14 2.83
C SER A 209 10.31 -13.40 1.52
N VAL A 210 9.22 -12.97 0.92
CA VAL A 210 9.19 -12.03 -0.18
C VAL A 210 8.94 -10.64 0.39
N CYS A 211 9.95 -9.78 0.31
CA CYS A 211 9.79 -8.39 0.69
C CYS A 211 9.40 -7.58 -0.56
N HIS A 212 8.14 -7.18 -0.61
CA HIS A 212 7.60 -6.40 -1.71
C HIS A 212 6.94 -5.14 -1.16
N LYS A 213 7.28 -3.98 -1.67
CA LYS A 213 6.62 -2.71 -1.36
C LYS A 213 6.98 -1.67 -2.40
N GLY A 214 6.03 -0.86 -2.77
CA GLY A 214 6.22 0.22 -3.73
C GLY A 214 6.37 -0.31 -5.16
N GLY A 215 7.56 -0.68 -5.60
CA GLY A 215 7.84 -1.05 -6.99
C GLY A 215 6.91 -2.12 -7.58
N SER A 216 6.68 -3.22 -6.88
CA SER A 216 5.81 -4.29 -7.37
C SER A 216 4.31 -3.93 -7.34
N ALA A 217 3.89 -3.09 -6.39
CA ALA A 217 2.49 -2.68 -6.24
C ALA A 217 2.14 -1.42 -7.06
N CYS A 218 3.13 -0.72 -7.61
CA CYS A 218 2.93 0.55 -8.31
C CYS A 218 2.88 0.39 -9.84
N GLY A 219 2.64 -0.81 -10.36
CA GLY A 219 2.31 -1.06 -11.77
C GLY A 219 0.80 -1.01 -11.99
N VAL A 220 0.38 -0.89 -13.25
CA VAL A 220 -1.04 -0.99 -13.63
C VAL A 220 -1.59 -2.41 -13.53
N ASN A 221 -0.75 -3.39 -13.26
CA ASN A 221 -1.06 -4.78 -12.91
C ASN A 221 -0.49 -5.14 -11.51
N GLY A 222 -0.39 -4.14 -10.65
CA GLY A 222 0.18 -4.24 -9.30
C GLY A 222 -0.59 -5.18 -8.39
N THR A 223 -1.91 -5.28 -8.54
CA THR A 223 -2.75 -6.22 -7.80
C THR A 223 -2.32 -7.67 -8.01
N ASP A 224 -2.12 -8.10 -9.25
CA ASP A 224 -1.65 -9.46 -9.55
C ASP A 224 -0.23 -9.71 -9.01
N SER A 225 0.64 -8.69 -9.04
CA SER A 225 1.99 -8.77 -8.47
C SER A 225 1.95 -9.00 -6.95
N MET A 226 1.03 -8.33 -6.24
CA MET A 226 0.83 -8.50 -4.80
C MET A 226 0.22 -9.86 -4.45
N ILE A 227 -0.73 -10.34 -5.23
CA ILE A 227 -1.29 -11.69 -5.11
C ILE A 227 -0.20 -12.74 -5.28
N GLY A 228 0.65 -12.59 -6.31
CA GLY A 228 1.78 -13.49 -6.55
C GLY A 228 2.76 -13.55 -5.39
N ALA A 229 3.14 -12.40 -4.84
CA ALA A 229 4.04 -12.33 -3.69
C ALA A 229 3.44 -12.99 -2.44
N ASN A 230 2.14 -12.82 -2.17
CA ASN A 230 1.46 -13.49 -1.06
C ASN A 230 1.31 -15.00 -1.30
N LEU A 231 1.06 -15.42 -2.53
CA LEU A 231 0.98 -16.83 -2.90
C LEU A 231 2.31 -17.55 -2.69
N LEU A 232 3.44 -16.90 -2.97
CA LEU A 232 4.77 -17.46 -2.68
C LEU A 232 4.97 -17.75 -1.19
N HIS A 233 4.43 -16.93 -0.28
CA HIS A 233 4.44 -17.27 1.15
C HIS A 233 3.52 -18.45 1.49
N ALA A 234 2.32 -18.47 0.89
CA ALA A 234 1.31 -19.49 1.15
C ALA A 234 1.76 -20.89 0.70
N ILE A 235 2.37 -20.99 -0.48
CA ILE A 235 2.71 -22.27 -1.12
C ILE A 235 3.79 -23.08 -0.37
N VAL A 236 4.51 -22.45 0.55
CA VAL A 236 5.50 -23.08 1.44
C VAL A 236 5.16 -22.94 2.92
N GLY A 237 3.92 -22.49 3.26
CA GLY A 237 3.48 -22.34 4.64
C GLY A 237 4.22 -21.27 5.45
N ALA A 238 4.79 -20.24 4.79
CA ALA A 238 5.67 -19.26 5.44
C ALA A 238 4.92 -18.16 6.21
N ASN A 239 3.60 -18.04 6.08
CA ASN A 239 2.82 -17.01 6.76
C ASN A 239 2.84 -17.23 8.28
N GLN A 240 3.12 -16.15 9.04
CA GLN A 240 3.22 -16.13 10.49
C GLN A 240 4.27 -17.07 11.10
N MET A 241 5.19 -17.58 10.29
CA MET A 241 6.33 -18.36 10.75
C MET A 241 7.55 -17.49 11.02
N VAL A 242 8.35 -17.85 12.02
CA VAL A 242 9.63 -17.17 12.32
C VAL A 242 10.61 -17.40 11.17
N GLY A 243 11.11 -16.32 10.59
CA GLY A 243 11.93 -16.37 9.36
C GLY A 243 11.14 -16.41 8.07
N GLY A 244 9.81 -16.48 8.17
CA GLY A 244 8.86 -16.36 7.07
C GLY A 244 8.28 -14.97 6.94
N ASN A 245 6.99 -14.90 6.62
CA ASN A 245 6.22 -13.65 6.52
C ASN A 245 5.58 -13.31 7.88
N PRO A 246 6.11 -12.35 8.65
CA PRO A 246 5.59 -12.04 9.97
C PRO A 246 4.18 -11.42 9.86
N PRO A 247 3.33 -11.63 10.87
CA PRO A 247 2.02 -10.98 10.90
C PRO A 247 2.17 -9.47 11.00
N ASN A 248 1.22 -8.75 10.43
CA ASN A 248 1.10 -7.32 10.64
C ASN A 248 0.47 -7.06 12.01
N SER A 249 1.30 -7.05 13.06
CA SER A 249 0.81 -6.78 14.41
C SER A 249 0.81 -5.28 14.70
N PRO A 250 -0.32 -4.73 15.13
CA PRO A 250 -0.43 -3.28 15.41
C PRO A 250 0.27 -2.85 16.71
N GLY A 251 0.80 -3.78 17.52
CA GLY A 251 1.28 -3.46 18.87
C GLY A 251 0.14 -3.07 19.82
N PRO A 252 0.44 -2.50 20.99
CA PRO A 252 -0.56 -2.06 21.95
C PRO A 252 -1.56 -1.09 21.34
N SER A 253 -2.85 -1.25 21.64
CA SER A 253 -3.87 -0.30 21.18
C SER A 253 -3.64 1.06 21.82
N ALA A 254 -3.70 2.12 21.01
CA ALA A 254 -3.49 3.48 21.46
C ALA A 254 -4.62 4.41 21.06
N THR A 255 -5.22 4.17 19.90
CA THR A 255 -6.33 4.94 19.34
C THR A 255 -7.58 4.09 19.29
N GLY A 256 -8.73 4.63 19.54
CA GLY A 256 -9.97 3.91 19.67
C GLY A 256 -10.41 3.76 21.12
N LYS A 257 -11.22 2.75 21.44
CA LYS A 257 -11.64 2.48 22.79
C LYS A 257 -10.48 1.83 23.56
N GLY A 258 -9.77 2.65 24.31
CA GLY A 258 -8.62 2.20 25.10
C GLY A 258 -8.98 1.82 26.53
N PRO A 259 -8.01 1.35 27.33
CA PRO A 259 -8.26 0.97 28.70
C PRO A 259 -8.52 2.15 29.65
N ARG A 260 -8.11 3.36 29.26
CA ARG A 260 -8.27 4.58 30.09
C ARG A 260 -9.22 5.59 29.48
N TYR A 261 -9.11 5.85 28.17
CA TYR A 261 -9.89 6.84 27.45
C TYR A 261 -10.50 6.24 26.17
N ASP A 262 -11.74 6.60 25.85
CA ASP A 262 -12.37 6.21 24.60
C ASP A 262 -12.12 7.28 23.53
N LEU A 263 -11.14 7.03 22.67
CA LEU A 263 -10.77 7.91 21.55
C LEU A 263 -11.52 7.55 20.26
N SER A 264 -12.41 6.54 20.29
CA SER A 264 -13.20 6.12 19.13
C SER A 264 -14.52 6.89 18.98
N THR A 265 -14.97 7.51 20.08
CA THR A 265 -16.24 8.23 20.11
C THR A 265 -16.01 9.72 20.03
N ILE A 266 -16.53 10.30 18.95
CA ILE A 266 -16.84 11.73 18.90
C ILE A 266 -18.36 11.79 19.00
N GLU A 267 -18.89 12.27 20.13
CA GLU A 267 -20.32 12.38 20.32
C GLU A 267 -20.93 13.28 19.24
N GLY A 268 -22.09 12.88 18.70
CA GLY A 268 -22.74 13.62 17.63
C GLY A 268 -22.00 13.63 16.31
N LYS A 269 -21.06 12.72 16.09
CA LYS A 269 -20.36 12.55 14.81
C LYS A 269 -21.36 12.56 13.65
N PRO A 270 -21.29 13.55 12.75
CA PRO A 270 -22.20 13.61 11.63
C PRO A 270 -22.02 12.37 10.75
N ASN A 271 -23.08 11.59 10.60
CA ASN A 271 -23.08 10.39 9.78
C ASN A 271 -23.38 10.74 8.31
N VAL A 272 -22.70 11.77 7.79
CA VAL A 272 -22.98 12.29 6.45
C VAL A 272 -22.40 11.41 5.35
N SER A 273 -21.29 10.76 5.58
CA SER A 273 -20.61 9.97 4.56
C SER A 273 -21.30 8.64 4.26
N LYS A 274 -22.10 8.09 5.16
CA LYS A 274 -22.71 6.77 4.99
C LYS A 274 -24.05 6.77 4.27
N LYS A 275 -24.75 7.89 4.19
CA LYS A 275 -26.07 7.96 3.54
C LYS A 275 -26.03 8.14 2.03
N ASN A 276 -24.98 8.76 1.50
CA ASN A 276 -24.82 9.02 0.07
C ASN A 276 -23.44 8.54 -0.41
N ALA A 277 -22.90 7.56 0.26
CA ALA A 277 -21.49 7.28 0.38
C ALA A 277 -20.87 6.67 -0.87
N THR A 278 -20.78 7.48 -1.88
CA THR A 278 -19.77 7.26 -2.90
C THR A 278 -18.57 8.12 -2.52
N ASP A 279 -17.46 7.48 -2.20
CA ASP A 279 -16.18 8.17 -2.06
C ASP A 279 -15.88 8.92 -3.37
N ILE A 280 -15.37 10.16 -3.28
CA ILE A 280 -15.06 10.95 -4.47
C ILE A 280 -14.01 10.27 -5.36
N SER A 281 -13.17 9.41 -4.80
CA SER A 281 -12.21 8.58 -5.54
C SER A 281 -12.86 7.37 -6.25
N ARG A 282 -14.18 7.22 -6.17
CA ARG A 282 -14.96 6.16 -6.84
C ARG A 282 -14.59 4.74 -6.35
N THR A 283 -14.37 4.62 -5.05
CA THR A 283 -13.94 3.39 -4.37
C THR A 283 -15.02 2.82 -3.46
N GLY A 284 -14.86 1.57 -3.05
CA GLY A 284 -15.68 0.92 -2.01
C GLY A 284 -17.09 0.51 -2.41
N ILE A 285 -17.52 0.78 -3.66
CA ILE A 285 -18.84 0.42 -4.18
C ILE A 285 -18.75 0.06 -5.66
N ALA A 286 -19.44 -0.98 -6.08
CA ALA A 286 -19.57 -1.32 -7.50
C ALA A 286 -20.44 -0.30 -8.23
N TRP A 287 -20.12 0.00 -9.49
CA TRP A 287 -20.83 0.97 -10.31
C TRP A 287 -22.33 0.70 -10.36
N GLU A 288 -22.74 -0.56 -10.54
CA GLU A 288 -24.15 -1.00 -10.64
C GLU A 288 -24.94 -0.77 -9.35
N LYS A 289 -24.25 -0.54 -8.23
CA LYS A 289 -24.88 -0.27 -6.93
C LYS A 289 -25.03 1.22 -6.64
N THR A 290 -24.44 2.09 -7.49
CA THR A 290 -24.49 3.54 -7.30
C THR A 290 -25.90 4.12 -7.58
N GLU A 291 -26.20 5.25 -6.95
CA GLU A 291 -27.46 5.95 -7.21
C GLU A 291 -27.55 6.50 -8.64
N GLU A 292 -26.42 6.87 -9.23
CA GLU A 292 -26.37 7.31 -10.62
C GLU A 292 -26.79 6.19 -11.57
N TYR A 293 -26.19 5.00 -11.44
CA TYR A 293 -26.56 3.85 -12.26
C TYR A 293 -28.04 3.53 -12.17
N LYS A 294 -28.57 3.43 -10.94
CA LYS A 294 -30.00 3.14 -10.73
C LYS A 294 -30.90 4.14 -11.39
N LYS A 295 -30.65 5.45 -11.23
CA LYS A 295 -31.44 6.51 -11.85
C LYS A 295 -31.40 6.45 -13.39
N ARG A 296 -30.24 6.14 -13.97
CA ARG A 296 -30.11 6.03 -15.43
C ARG A 296 -30.84 4.80 -15.97
N VAL A 297 -30.80 3.69 -15.26
CA VAL A 297 -31.59 2.49 -15.60
C VAL A 297 -33.10 2.79 -15.48
N GLU A 298 -33.53 3.46 -14.40
CA GLU A 298 -34.93 3.91 -14.23
C GLU A 298 -35.38 4.87 -15.33
N ALA A 299 -34.46 5.68 -15.87
CA ALA A 299 -34.72 6.56 -17.02
C ALA A 299 -34.75 5.80 -18.37
N GLY A 300 -34.51 4.48 -18.38
CA GLY A 300 -34.61 3.63 -19.56
C GLY A 300 -33.27 3.36 -20.27
N GLU A 301 -32.13 3.73 -19.68
CA GLU A 301 -30.83 3.38 -20.24
C GLU A 301 -30.55 1.89 -20.00
N THR A 302 -30.07 1.22 -21.05
CA THR A 302 -29.61 -0.17 -20.95
C THR A 302 -28.11 -0.16 -20.69
N ASP A 303 -27.69 -0.73 -19.54
CA ASP A 303 -26.29 -0.86 -19.14
C ASP A 303 -25.50 0.48 -19.20
N PRO A 304 -25.91 1.50 -18.42
CA PRO A 304 -25.25 2.80 -18.43
C PRO A 304 -23.78 2.68 -17.99
N LYS A 305 -22.89 3.38 -18.69
CA LYS A 305 -21.45 3.40 -18.41
C LYS A 305 -21.07 4.66 -17.64
N PRO A 306 -20.12 4.59 -16.68
CA PRO A 306 -19.67 5.76 -15.95
C PRO A 306 -18.77 6.65 -16.81
N THR A 307 -18.53 7.88 -16.36
CA THR A 307 -17.56 8.78 -16.99
C THR A 307 -16.10 8.42 -16.67
N LEU A 308 -15.84 7.93 -15.46
CA LEU A 308 -14.53 7.53 -14.97
C LEU A 308 -14.58 6.12 -14.36
N PRO A 309 -13.44 5.40 -14.27
CA PRO A 309 -13.38 4.06 -13.69
C PRO A 309 -13.87 4.01 -12.24
N TRP A 310 -14.35 2.84 -11.81
CA TRP A 310 -14.79 2.53 -10.44
C TRP A 310 -13.98 1.38 -9.87
N TYR A 311 -13.68 1.46 -8.57
CA TYR A 311 -12.77 0.54 -7.87
C TYR A 311 -13.45 -0.06 -6.62
N PRO A 312 -14.35 -1.02 -6.78
CA PRO A 312 -15.18 -1.53 -5.68
C PRO A 312 -14.43 -2.28 -4.60
N LEU A 313 -13.25 -2.81 -4.90
CA LEU A 313 -12.43 -3.59 -3.96
C LEU A 313 -11.50 -2.73 -3.09
N VAL A 314 -11.43 -1.42 -3.34
CA VAL A 314 -10.56 -0.47 -2.63
C VAL A 314 -11.38 0.41 -1.70
N GLY A 315 -10.87 0.67 -0.50
CA GLY A 315 -11.56 1.52 0.47
C GLY A 315 -11.47 3.01 0.16
N SER A 316 -10.31 3.47 -0.35
CA SER A 316 -10.05 4.86 -0.75
C SER A 316 -8.81 4.93 -1.64
N SER A 317 -8.68 5.99 -2.45
CA SER A 317 -7.51 6.21 -3.30
C SER A 317 -7.24 7.69 -3.54
N ASP A 318 -6.21 8.23 -2.89
CA ASP A 318 -5.80 9.63 -3.06
C ASP A 318 -5.36 9.94 -4.50
N SER A 319 -4.80 8.97 -5.21
CA SER A 319 -4.33 9.14 -6.58
C SER A 319 -5.47 9.40 -7.58
N GLN A 320 -6.71 8.99 -7.26
CA GLN A 320 -7.88 9.22 -8.11
C GLN A 320 -8.56 10.57 -7.84
N LEU A 321 -8.19 11.26 -6.76
CA LEU A 321 -8.83 12.48 -6.30
C LEU A 321 -8.76 13.60 -7.35
N LEU A 322 -7.57 13.84 -7.93
CA LEU A 322 -7.37 14.92 -8.90
C LEU A 322 -8.22 14.71 -10.15
N ALA A 323 -8.27 13.50 -10.69
CA ALA A 323 -9.11 13.15 -11.82
C ALA A 323 -10.60 13.41 -11.52
N SER A 324 -11.05 13.03 -10.32
CA SER A 324 -12.43 13.27 -9.88
C SER A 324 -12.76 14.75 -9.77
N ILE A 325 -11.89 15.55 -9.16
CA ILE A 325 -12.12 17.00 -8.96
C ILE A 325 -12.17 17.71 -10.32
N VAL A 326 -11.17 17.48 -11.16
CA VAL A 326 -11.05 18.18 -12.47
C VAL A 326 -12.19 17.83 -13.43
N ASN A 327 -12.68 16.59 -13.38
CA ASN A 327 -13.82 16.15 -14.17
C ASN A 327 -15.18 16.36 -13.47
N GLN A 328 -15.19 16.86 -12.22
CA GLN A 328 -16.38 17.05 -11.38
C GLN A 328 -17.23 15.76 -11.27
N TYR A 329 -16.58 14.61 -11.19
CA TYR A 329 -17.23 13.30 -11.20
C TYR A 329 -16.70 12.41 -10.07
N PRO A 330 -17.55 11.71 -9.33
CA PRO A 330 -19.01 11.52 -9.47
C PRO A 330 -19.85 12.72 -8.98
N TYR A 331 -19.23 13.71 -8.37
CA TYR A 331 -19.86 14.94 -7.93
C TYR A 331 -18.79 16.04 -7.77
N GLN A 332 -19.24 17.30 -7.70
CA GLN A 332 -18.36 18.42 -7.46
C GLN A 332 -17.80 18.39 -6.04
N CYS A 333 -16.48 18.43 -5.90
CA CYS A 333 -15.81 18.71 -4.62
C CYS A 333 -16.00 20.19 -4.28
N LYS A 334 -16.71 20.50 -3.20
CA LYS A 334 -16.96 21.90 -2.81
C LYS A 334 -15.89 22.45 -1.89
N ILE A 335 -15.33 21.60 -1.02
CA ILE A 335 -14.26 21.97 -0.09
C ILE A 335 -13.24 20.84 -0.12
N LEU A 336 -12.00 21.18 -0.41
CA LEU A 336 -10.86 20.31 -0.26
C LEU A 336 -9.99 20.84 0.89
N VAL A 337 -9.74 19.99 1.87
CA VAL A 337 -8.74 20.22 2.91
C VAL A 337 -7.63 19.21 2.72
N SER A 338 -6.42 19.67 2.48
CA SER A 338 -5.24 18.82 2.29
C SER A 338 -4.23 19.04 3.40
N TRP A 339 -3.64 17.94 3.88
CA TRP A 339 -2.62 17.97 4.90
C TRP A 339 -1.38 17.18 4.46
N MET A 340 -0.20 17.81 4.51
CA MET A 340 1.10 17.24 4.11
C MET A 340 1.01 16.49 2.77
N CYS A 341 0.38 17.12 1.78
CA CYS A 341 -0.05 16.47 0.55
C CYS A 341 0.56 17.19 -0.67
N ASN A 342 1.18 16.44 -1.56
CA ASN A 342 1.65 16.94 -2.85
C ASN A 342 1.28 16.01 -3.99
N THR A 343 -0.04 15.77 -4.15
CA THR A 343 -0.59 14.87 -5.18
C THR A 343 -0.28 15.32 -6.59
N PHE A 344 -0.15 16.64 -6.84
CA PHE A 344 0.22 17.15 -8.17
C PHE A 344 1.58 16.63 -8.63
N GLN A 345 2.57 16.63 -7.76
CA GLN A 345 3.89 16.14 -8.10
C GLN A 345 3.91 14.59 -8.24
N ALA A 346 3.06 13.90 -7.48
CA ALA A 346 3.02 12.44 -7.42
C ALA A 346 2.05 11.79 -8.43
N THR A 347 1.20 12.57 -9.10
CA THR A 347 0.17 12.05 -10.00
C THR A 347 0.50 12.34 -11.47
N PRO A 348 0.46 11.34 -12.35
CA PRO A 348 0.71 11.52 -13.79
C PRO A 348 -0.16 12.60 -14.42
N GLY A 349 0.44 13.42 -15.27
CA GLY A 349 -0.26 14.44 -16.04
C GLY A 349 -0.85 15.61 -15.25
N SER A 350 -0.82 15.57 -13.92
CA SER A 350 -1.44 16.59 -13.07
C SER A 350 -0.73 17.95 -13.13
N MET A 351 0.57 17.98 -13.40
CA MET A 351 1.33 19.22 -13.50
C MET A 351 1.23 19.90 -14.87
N LYS A 352 0.30 19.50 -15.72
CA LYS A 352 -0.02 20.21 -16.95
C LYS A 352 -0.71 21.54 -16.62
N PRO A 353 -0.36 22.65 -17.29
CA PRO A 353 -0.95 23.96 -17.01
C PRO A 353 -2.49 23.94 -17.02
N GLU A 354 -3.08 23.27 -18.00
CA GLU A 354 -4.53 23.17 -18.14
C GLU A 354 -5.21 22.41 -17.00
N VAL A 355 -4.51 21.47 -16.34
CA VAL A 355 -5.01 20.75 -15.17
C VAL A 355 -4.91 21.64 -13.94
N MET A 356 -3.77 22.31 -13.76
CA MET A 356 -3.55 23.24 -12.65
C MET A 356 -4.52 24.43 -12.70
N ASP A 357 -4.81 24.96 -13.90
CA ASP A 357 -5.76 26.05 -14.09
C ASP A 357 -7.19 25.63 -13.73
N LYS A 358 -7.61 24.42 -14.11
CA LYS A 358 -8.92 23.88 -13.69
C LYS A 358 -9.01 23.72 -12.17
N PHE A 359 -7.92 23.35 -11.51
CA PHE A 359 -7.90 23.17 -10.06
C PHE A 359 -7.99 24.51 -9.30
N LYS A 360 -7.57 25.62 -9.92
CA LYS A 360 -7.71 26.98 -9.40
C LYS A 360 -9.09 27.59 -9.69
N ASP A 361 -9.87 26.97 -10.58
CA ASP A 361 -11.17 27.53 -10.97
C ASP A 361 -12.22 27.30 -9.87
N PRO A 362 -12.76 28.36 -9.23
CA PRO A 362 -13.76 28.22 -8.18
C PRO A 362 -15.08 27.62 -8.68
N ALA A 363 -15.32 27.59 -9.99
CA ALA A 363 -16.47 26.88 -10.56
C ALA A 363 -16.28 25.34 -10.50
N ILE A 364 -15.04 24.87 -10.41
CA ILE A 364 -14.68 23.46 -10.30
C ILE A 364 -14.45 23.08 -8.84
N LEU A 365 -13.58 23.82 -8.14
CA LEU A 365 -13.24 23.64 -6.72
C LEU A 365 -13.44 24.97 -5.97
N PRO A 366 -14.61 25.19 -5.35
CA PRO A 366 -14.94 26.47 -4.71
C PRO A 366 -14.05 26.87 -3.54
N LEU A 367 -13.47 25.90 -2.81
CA LEU A 367 -12.57 26.17 -1.68
C LEU A 367 -11.52 25.10 -1.54
N HIS A 368 -10.26 25.52 -1.53
CA HIS A 368 -9.12 24.66 -1.23
C HIS A 368 -8.30 25.23 -0.08
N ILE A 369 -8.15 24.46 0.99
CA ILE A 369 -7.32 24.77 2.17
C ILE A 369 -6.20 23.76 2.24
N ALA A 370 -4.95 24.23 2.28
CA ALA A 370 -3.77 23.36 2.43
C ALA A 370 -3.07 23.64 3.76
N CYS A 371 -2.82 22.60 4.54
CA CYS A 371 -1.99 22.68 5.74
C CYS A 371 -0.69 21.91 5.48
N ASP A 372 0.44 22.61 5.46
CA ASP A 372 1.74 21.99 5.15
C ASP A 372 2.89 22.80 5.77
N VAL A 373 4.04 22.15 5.93
CA VAL A 373 5.29 22.78 6.39
C VAL A 373 6.02 23.54 5.27
N PHE A 374 5.70 23.23 4.01
CA PHE A 374 6.26 23.88 2.83
C PHE A 374 5.18 24.14 1.79
N VAL A 375 5.35 25.20 1.01
CA VAL A 375 4.50 25.46 -0.15
C VAL A 375 4.95 24.61 -1.32
N GLY A 376 4.34 23.43 -1.43
CA GLY A 376 4.51 22.51 -2.56
C GLY A 376 3.59 22.82 -3.73
N GLU A 377 3.67 22.02 -4.81
CA GLU A 377 2.83 22.18 -6.01
C GLU A 377 1.33 22.15 -5.71
N HIS A 378 0.94 21.37 -4.70
CA HIS A 378 -0.47 21.28 -4.27
C HIS A 378 -0.86 22.51 -3.45
N ALA A 379 -0.08 22.86 -2.44
CA ALA A 379 -0.37 23.96 -1.52
C ALA A 379 -0.39 25.33 -2.23
N GLN A 380 0.46 25.56 -3.23
CA GLN A 380 0.46 26.83 -3.98
C GLN A 380 -0.83 27.10 -4.78
N LEU A 381 -1.69 26.09 -4.95
CA LEU A 381 -2.98 26.19 -5.63
C LEU A 381 -4.15 26.41 -4.65
N ALA A 382 -3.86 26.44 -3.34
CA ALA A 382 -4.89 26.61 -2.33
C ALA A 382 -5.32 28.07 -2.16
N ASP A 383 -6.58 28.28 -1.77
CA ASP A 383 -7.11 29.60 -1.40
C ASP A 383 -6.55 30.04 -0.04
N TYR A 384 -6.33 29.08 0.86
CA TYR A 384 -5.73 29.32 2.17
C TYR A 384 -4.62 28.31 2.45
N ILE A 385 -3.49 28.80 2.95
CA ILE A 385 -2.36 27.99 3.39
C ILE A 385 -2.24 28.15 4.90
N VAL A 386 -2.38 27.02 5.62
CA VAL A 386 -2.19 26.95 7.07
C VAL A 386 -0.79 26.43 7.33
N PRO A 387 0.08 27.19 8.00
CA PRO A 387 1.40 26.71 8.40
C PRO A 387 1.29 25.50 9.34
N ASP A 388 2.12 24.49 9.12
CA ASP A 388 2.18 23.31 9.97
C ASP A 388 3.54 23.20 10.66
N THR A 389 3.64 22.28 11.60
CA THR A 389 4.83 22.00 12.41
C THR A 389 5.65 20.85 11.83
N THR A 390 6.97 20.92 12.02
CA THR A 390 7.89 19.84 11.60
C THR A 390 7.84 18.64 12.57
N PRO A 391 8.40 17.48 12.20
CA PRO A 391 8.46 16.33 13.10
C PRO A 391 9.12 16.56 14.46
N PHE A 392 10.01 17.52 14.61
CA PHE A 392 10.64 17.86 15.90
C PHE A 392 9.77 18.76 16.78
N GLU A 393 8.72 19.33 16.21
CA GLU A 393 7.83 20.32 16.81
C GLU A 393 6.43 19.77 17.11
N SER A 394 6.15 18.51 16.74
CA SER A 394 4.81 17.93 16.79
C SER A 394 4.76 16.54 17.40
N PHE A 395 3.58 16.19 17.91
CA PHE A 395 3.24 14.84 18.29
C PHE A 395 3.06 13.96 17.05
N GLY A 396 3.09 12.64 17.22
CA GLY A 396 2.73 11.68 16.19
C GLY A 396 2.85 10.25 16.65
N LEU A 397 2.18 9.38 15.94
CA LEU A 397 2.28 7.93 16.09
C LEU A 397 2.92 7.37 14.82
N PRO A 398 4.24 7.57 14.61
CA PRO A 398 4.88 7.17 13.39
C PRO A 398 4.79 5.66 13.20
N ASN A 399 4.27 5.26 12.05
CA ASN A 399 4.27 3.86 11.65
C ASN A 399 5.62 3.56 10.98
N ILE A 400 6.54 2.97 11.72
CA ILE A 400 7.86 2.59 11.19
C ILE A 400 7.72 1.33 10.36
N GLY A 401 7.09 1.47 9.20
CA GLY A 401 7.00 0.41 8.20
C GLY A 401 6.20 -0.81 8.65
N THR A 402 5.15 -1.10 7.95
CA THR A 402 4.24 -2.22 8.22
C THR A 402 4.90 -3.61 8.17
N THR A 403 6.11 -3.70 7.62
CA THR A 403 6.79 -4.97 7.35
C THR A 403 7.79 -5.40 8.42
N PHE A 404 8.26 -4.49 9.29
CA PHE A 404 9.44 -4.76 10.11
C PHE A 404 9.29 -4.52 11.61
N THR A 405 8.21 -3.93 12.09
CA THR A 405 8.10 -3.51 13.49
C THR A 405 6.69 -3.59 14.06
N GLY A 406 5.91 -4.57 13.64
CA GLY A 406 4.54 -4.76 14.10
C GLY A 406 4.37 -5.08 15.60
N TYR A 407 5.44 -5.04 16.38
CA TYR A 407 5.45 -5.49 17.75
C TYR A 407 5.50 -4.37 18.78
N GLY A 408 5.17 -3.16 18.37
CA GLY A 408 5.16 -2.00 19.24
C GLY A 408 4.36 -0.85 18.66
N ARG A 409 4.09 0.13 19.50
CA ARG A 409 3.50 1.40 19.10
C ARG A 409 4.52 2.49 19.38
N THR A 410 5.04 3.11 18.33
CA THR A 410 6.00 4.20 18.41
C THR A 410 5.27 5.52 18.70
N LEU A 411 5.89 6.38 19.48
CA LEU A 411 5.45 7.72 19.78
C LEU A 411 6.53 8.73 19.40
N ARG A 412 6.12 9.82 18.81
CA ARG A 412 6.91 11.04 18.67
C ARG A 412 6.22 12.16 19.46
N TRP A 413 6.99 12.94 20.18
CA TRP A 413 6.54 14.12 20.89
C TRP A 413 7.46 15.31 20.59
N PRO A 414 6.96 16.57 20.70
CA PRO A 414 7.75 17.73 20.36
C PRO A 414 8.92 17.92 21.32
N VAL A 415 10.12 18.06 20.75
CA VAL A 415 11.39 18.32 21.48
C VAL A 415 11.93 19.72 21.19
N LYS A 416 11.23 20.49 20.39
CA LYS A 416 11.54 21.85 20.00
C LYS A 416 10.26 22.68 20.00
N THR A 417 10.35 23.93 20.45
CA THR A 417 9.26 24.89 20.30
C THR A 417 8.99 25.13 18.82
N PRO A 418 7.72 25.11 18.36
CA PRO A 418 7.39 25.40 16.99
C PRO A 418 7.90 26.76 16.51
N GLU A 419 8.35 26.81 15.27
CA GLU A 419 8.72 28.06 14.58
C GLU A 419 7.61 28.57 13.67
N SER A 420 6.44 27.94 13.70
CA SER A 420 5.25 28.39 13.00
C SER A 420 4.66 29.65 13.63
N ILE A 421 3.55 30.15 13.10
CA ILE A 421 2.87 31.34 13.59
C ILE A 421 2.28 31.05 14.98
N GLN A 422 2.58 31.90 15.97
CA GLN A 422 1.94 31.83 17.27
C GLN A 422 0.55 32.49 17.20
N LEU A 423 -0.46 31.77 17.68
CA LEU A 423 -1.84 32.21 17.74
C LEU A 423 -2.07 33.12 18.95
N ASP A 424 -3.17 33.89 18.98
CA ASP A 424 -3.49 34.85 20.06
C ASP A 424 -3.66 34.17 21.43
N ASP A 425 -4.00 32.90 21.48
CA ASP A 425 -4.14 32.11 22.71
C ASP A 425 -2.84 31.44 23.18
N GLY A 426 -1.74 31.68 22.46
CA GLY A 426 -0.41 31.18 22.80
C GLY A 426 -0.07 29.83 22.17
N ARG A 427 -1.03 29.11 21.56
CA ARG A 427 -0.73 27.92 20.75
C ARG A 427 0.00 28.32 19.49
N TYR A 428 0.55 27.33 18.79
CA TYR A 428 1.17 27.52 17.47
C TYR A 428 0.28 26.95 16.36
N ALA A 429 0.28 27.62 15.21
CA ALA A 429 -0.40 27.13 14.03
C ALA A 429 0.13 25.73 13.69
N SER A 430 -0.79 24.80 13.51
CA SER A 430 -0.52 23.39 13.21
C SER A 430 -1.78 22.74 12.64
N TRP A 431 -1.65 21.55 12.10
CA TRP A 431 -2.79 20.77 11.67
C TRP A 431 -3.79 20.52 12.81
N GLU A 432 -3.31 20.18 14.00
CA GLU A 432 -4.14 19.90 15.16
C GLU A 432 -4.89 21.16 15.63
N ALA A 433 -4.20 22.30 15.72
CA ALA A 433 -4.82 23.56 16.09
C ALA A 433 -5.90 23.96 15.07
N PHE A 434 -5.61 23.83 13.77
CA PHE A 434 -6.59 24.08 12.71
C PHE A 434 -7.83 23.19 12.86
N CYS A 435 -7.65 21.87 13.08
CA CYS A 435 -8.77 20.94 13.25
C CYS A 435 -9.63 21.30 14.47
N VAL A 436 -9.01 21.60 15.61
CA VAL A 436 -9.72 21.99 16.84
C VAL A 436 -10.54 23.26 16.62
N ASP A 437 -9.91 24.30 16.06
CA ASP A 437 -10.56 25.60 15.90
C ASP A 437 -11.68 25.58 14.88
N VAL A 438 -11.49 24.90 13.75
CA VAL A 438 -12.54 24.75 12.75
C VAL A 438 -13.71 23.92 13.30
N ALA A 439 -13.43 22.83 14.01
CA ALA A 439 -14.48 22.02 14.62
C ALA A 439 -15.32 22.81 15.64
N LYS A 440 -14.66 23.58 16.49
CA LYS A 440 -15.32 24.47 17.46
C LYS A 440 -16.12 25.57 16.76
N ALA A 441 -15.55 26.22 15.76
CA ALA A 441 -16.24 27.26 14.98
C ALA A 441 -17.46 26.72 14.22
N CYS A 442 -17.41 25.47 13.75
CA CYS A 442 -18.54 24.79 13.14
C CYS A 442 -19.57 24.24 14.14
N GLY A 443 -19.32 24.34 15.44
CA GLY A 443 -20.18 23.79 16.49
C GLY A 443 -20.27 22.26 16.46
N LEU A 444 -19.20 21.57 16.02
CA LEU A 444 -19.15 20.12 16.02
C LEU A 444 -19.05 19.59 17.44
N PRO A 445 -19.88 18.62 17.85
CA PRO A 445 -19.79 18.01 19.16
C PRO A 445 -18.52 17.14 19.29
N GLY A 446 -18.07 16.88 20.52
CA GLY A 446 -16.88 16.10 20.81
C GLY A 446 -15.56 16.88 20.67
N TRP A 447 -15.63 18.21 20.68
CA TRP A 447 -14.49 19.15 20.68
C TRP A 447 -14.71 20.22 21.75
N GLY A 448 -13.65 20.78 22.28
CA GLY A 448 -13.72 21.77 23.36
C GLY A 448 -13.58 21.13 24.73
N ASP A 449 -14.30 21.67 25.74
CA ASP A 449 -14.05 21.34 27.15
C ASP A 449 -14.55 19.94 27.56
N ASP A 450 -15.63 19.45 26.94
CA ASP A 450 -16.27 18.16 27.24
C ASP A 450 -16.19 17.21 26.06
N ALA A 451 -15.00 16.79 25.68
CA ALA A 451 -14.77 16.13 24.40
C ALA A 451 -14.45 14.63 24.50
N ILE A 452 -13.47 14.25 25.32
CA ILE A 452 -12.91 12.90 25.34
C ILE A 452 -13.40 12.18 26.59
N PRO A 453 -14.23 11.11 26.50
CA PRO A 453 -14.66 10.35 27.67
C PRO A 453 -13.56 9.41 28.17
N ASP A 454 -13.47 9.26 29.51
CA ASP A 454 -12.76 8.15 30.11
C ASP A 454 -13.66 6.90 30.19
N MET A 455 -13.12 5.80 30.70
CA MET A 455 -13.88 4.55 30.83
C MET A 455 -14.90 4.57 31.98
N GLU A 456 -14.91 5.61 32.79
CA GLU A 456 -15.86 5.83 33.90
C GLU A 456 -17.01 6.77 33.48
N GLY A 457 -16.90 7.42 32.31
CA GLY A 457 -17.91 8.32 31.77
C GLY A 457 -17.67 9.80 32.12
N ASN A 458 -16.52 10.15 32.70
CA ASN A 458 -16.11 11.54 32.82
C ASN A 458 -15.57 12.05 31.50
N THR A 459 -15.76 13.34 31.20
CA THR A 459 -15.28 13.96 29.98
C THR A 459 -14.08 14.89 30.23
N TYR A 460 -13.21 14.99 29.27
CA TYR A 460 -11.96 15.78 29.31
C TYR A 460 -11.86 16.65 28.07
N PRO A 461 -11.11 17.75 28.12
CA PRO A 461 -11.01 18.67 26.99
C PRO A 461 -10.26 18.09 25.81
N LEU A 462 -10.58 18.66 24.62
CA LEU A 462 -9.83 18.58 23.38
C LEU A 462 -9.72 20.01 22.82
N ASN A 463 -8.81 20.78 23.39
CA ASN A 463 -8.53 22.17 23.04
C ASN A 463 -7.13 22.32 22.43
N ASP A 464 -6.26 21.36 22.67
CA ASP A 464 -4.88 21.32 22.17
C ASP A 464 -4.47 19.90 21.77
N ALA A 465 -3.39 19.78 20.99
CA ALA A 465 -2.85 18.48 20.59
C ALA A 465 -2.47 17.61 21.80
N SER A 466 -1.90 18.19 22.84
CA SER A 466 -1.53 17.49 24.06
C SER A 466 -2.72 16.82 24.76
N ASP A 467 -3.91 17.42 24.70
CA ASP A 467 -5.13 16.84 25.25
C ASP A 467 -5.45 15.46 24.66
N LEU A 468 -5.23 15.32 23.36
CA LEU A 468 -5.41 14.03 22.66
C LEU A 468 -4.24 13.08 22.89
N TYR A 469 -3.01 13.55 22.62
CA TYR A 469 -1.85 12.66 22.59
C TYR A 469 -1.48 12.11 23.96
N MET A 470 -1.66 12.87 25.05
CA MET A 470 -1.41 12.33 26.39
C MET A 470 -2.40 11.21 26.75
N LYS A 471 -3.65 11.31 26.31
CA LYS A 471 -4.65 10.22 26.48
C LYS A 471 -4.33 9.00 25.60
N VAL A 472 -3.79 9.22 24.40
CA VAL A 472 -3.22 8.11 23.57
C VAL A 472 -2.09 7.42 24.33
N VAL A 473 -1.18 8.19 24.94
CA VAL A 473 -0.04 7.65 25.70
C VAL A 473 -0.53 6.92 26.95
N ALA A 474 -1.52 7.44 27.65
CA ALA A 474 -2.12 6.75 28.80
C ALA A 474 -2.75 5.39 28.36
N ASN A 475 -3.48 5.37 27.24
CA ASN A 475 -3.99 4.11 26.69
C ASN A 475 -2.86 3.11 26.34
N MET A 476 -1.72 3.61 25.81
CA MET A 476 -0.55 2.78 25.56
C MET A 476 0.04 2.23 26.84
N ALA A 477 0.16 3.08 27.88
CA ALA A 477 0.76 2.72 29.15
C ALA A 477 -0.01 1.61 29.89
N TYR A 478 -1.34 1.57 29.71
CA TYR A 478 -2.23 0.61 30.37
C TYR A 478 -2.77 -0.48 29.42
N ALA A 479 -2.25 -0.61 28.22
CA ALA A 479 -2.75 -1.59 27.25
C ALA A 479 -2.54 -3.05 27.70
N ASP A 480 -3.33 -3.96 27.12
CA ASP A 480 -3.24 -5.41 27.30
C ASP A 480 -3.42 -5.92 28.75
N ASP A 481 -4.07 -5.14 29.63
CA ASP A 481 -4.20 -5.42 31.07
C ASP A 481 -2.84 -5.58 31.80
N GLU A 482 -1.77 -5.07 31.20
CA GLU A 482 -0.39 -5.13 31.71
C GLU A 482 0.19 -3.69 31.75
N PRO A 483 -0.16 -2.86 32.74
CA PRO A 483 0.38 -1.50 32.84
C PRO A 483 1.90 -1.51 32.89
N VAL A 484 2.52 -0.52 32.21
CA VAL A 484 3.98 -0.32 32.34
C VAL A 484 4.34 0.08 33.78
N GLU A 485 5.59 -0.13 34.15
CA GLU A 485 6.10 0.38 35.44
C GLU A 485 6.14 1.90 35.47
N ASP A 486 6.08 2.48 36.64
CA ASP A 486 6.29 3.91 36.84
C ASP A 486 7.74 4.27 36.49
N ILE A 487 7.95 5.47 35.95
CA ILE A 487 9.28 5.94 35.61
C ILE A 487 10.16 6.04 36.89
N SER A 488 11.40 5.67 36.80
CA SER A 488 12.35 5.91 37.88
C SER A 488 12.85 7.37 37.86
N SER A 489 13.16 7.93 39.02
CA SER A 489 13.73 9.29 39.08
C SER A 489 15.05 9.43 38.33
N GLU A 490 15.82 8.32 38.17
CA GLU A 490 17.04 8.32 37.39
C GLU A 490 16.72 8.41 35.88
N GLU A 491 15.74 7.64 35.40
CA GLU A 491 15.32 7.66 33.99
C GLU A 491 14.68 9.02 33.66
N GLU A 492 13.81 9.55 34.51
CA GLU A 492 13.19 10.87 34.39
C GLU A 492 14.25 11.99 34.25
N HIS A 493 15.24 11.97 35.14
CA HIS A 493 16.34 12.94 35.11
C HIS A 493 17.23 12.78 33.86
N MET A 494 17.59 11.57 33.50
CA MET A 494 18.45 11.31 32.34
C MET A 494 17.78 11.76 31.01
N GLN A 495 16.46 11.73 30.93
CA GLN A 495 15.69 12.13 29.76
C GLN A 495 15.21 13.57 29.81
N GLY A 496 15.41 14.29 30.93
CA GLY A 496 14.98 15.68 31.11
C GLY A 496 13.45 15.85 31.12
N LEU A 497 12.72 14.89 31.67
CA LEU A 497 11.26 14.91 31.66
C LEU A 497 10.66 15.73 32.82
N GLU A 498 11.45 16.12 33.80
CA GLU A 498 11.01 16.96 34.90
C GLU A 498 10.42 18.30 34.43
N ASP A 499 10.96 18.84 33.33
CA ASP A 499 10.61 20.13 32.76
C ASP A 499 9.48 20.05 31.71
N LEU A 500 8.78 18.91 31.56
CA LEU A 500 7.67 18.79 30.62
C LEU A 500 6.54 19.79 30.96
N PRO A 501 5.83 20.33 29.95
CA PRO A 501 4.78 21.31 30.14
C PRO A 501 3.69 20.83 31.13
N GLN A 502 3.29 21.67 32.06
CA GLN A 502 2.25 21.35 33.04
C GLN A 502 0.94 20.93 32.36
N GLY A 503 0.57 21.56 31.23
CA GLY A 503 -0.61 21.20 30.47
C GLY A 503 -0.64 19.75 29.98
N TRP A 504 0.55 19.12 29.75
CA TRP A 504 0.61 17.68 29.42
C TRP A 504 0.25 16.83 30.65
N LYS A 505 0.73 17.22 31.84
CA LYS A 505 0.41 16.52 33.09
C LYS A 505 -1.08 16.64 33.42
N ASP A 506 -1.66 17.81 33.20
CA ASP A 506 -3.07 18.09 33.44
C ASP A 506 -4.03 17.40 32.45
N ALA A 507 -3.52 16.94 31.30
CA ALA A 507 -4.30 16.28 30.27
C ALA A 507 -4.72 14.82 30.61
N VAL A 508 -4.12 14.24 31.66
CA VAL A 508 -4.39 12.89 32.16
C VAL A 508 -4.61 12.91 33.66
N LYS A 509 -5.06 11.81 34.27
CA LYS A 509 -5.20 11.70 35.72
C LYS A 509 -3.81 11.66 36.36
N GLU A 510 -3.70 12.29 37.55
CA GLU A 510 -2.43 12.41 38.30
C GLU A 510 -1.78 11.05 38.50
N GLU A 511 -2.54 10.02 38.84
CA GLU A 511 -2.03 8.67 39.04
C GLU A 511 -1.54 7.95 37.76
N GLU A 512 -1.89 8.49 36.58
CA GLU A 512 -1.45 7.93 35.29
C GLU A 512 -0.12 8.51 34.85
N TRP A 513 0.22 9.71 35.34
CA TRP A 513 1.36 10.46 34.82
C TRP A 513 2.70 9.72 34.90
N PRO A 514 3.08 9.01 36.01
CA PRO A 514 4.37 8.29 36.06
C PRO A 514 4.50 7.22 34.96
N LYS A 515 3.40 6.59 34.56
CA LYS A 515 3.37 5.59 33.48
C LYS A 515 3.38 6.25 32.10
N VAL A 516 2.74 7.41 31.97
CA VAL A 516 2.80 8.22 30.75
C VAL A 516 4.24 8.65 30.50
N GLU A 517 4.95 9.12 31.51
CA GLU A 517 6.37 9.47 31.42
C GLU A 517 7.25 8.30 30.99
N THR A 518 6.97 7.08 31.48
CA THR A 518 7.67 5.88 31.05
C THR A 518 7.53 5.65 29.53
N VAL A 519 6.34 5.86 28.97
CA VAL A 519 6.13 5.70 27.53
C VAL A 519 6.78 6.84 26.74
N LEU A 520 6.74 8.05 27.26
CA LEU A 520 7.41 9.20 26.65
C LEU A 520 8.93 9.00 26.60
N SER A 521 9.56 8.58 27.72
CA SER A 521 11.01 8.35 27.81
C SER A 521 11.50 7.32 26.78
N ARG A 522 10.69 6.28 26.56
CA ARG A 522 11.02 5.16 25.66
C ARG A 522 10.59 5.39 24.21
N GLY A 523 9.97 6.51 23.90
CA GLY A 523 9.45 6.83 22.57
C GLY A 523 8.39 5.84 22.07
N GLY A 524 7.60 5.27 23.00
CA GLY A 524 6.54 4.33 22.73
C GLY A 524 6.49 3.12 23.66
N ARG A 525 5.65 2.15 23.31
CA ARG A 525 5.56 0.87 24.02
C ARG A 525 5.81 -0.29 23.07
N TYR A 526 6.70 -1.19 23.46
CA TYR A 526 7.11 -2.34 22.65
C TYR A 526 6.88 -3.63 23.43
N TRP A 527 6.43 -4.65 22.72
CA TRP A 527 6.24 -5.98 23.31
C TRP A 527 7.58 -6.70 23.50
N PRO A 528 7.73 -7.45 24.59
CA PRO A 528 8.90 -8.30 24.80
C PRO A 528 8.93 -9.45 23.78
N MET A 529 10.12 -10.01 23.56
CA MET A 529 10.34 -11.06 22.54
C MET A 529 9.49 -12.32 22.78
N GLU A 530 9.20 -12.63 24.02
CA GLU A 530 8.37 -13.78 24.41
C GLU A 530 6.93 -13.61 23.94
N LYS A 531 6.41 -12.36 23.90
CA LYS A 531 5.09 -12.05 23.37
C LYS A 531 5.08 -12.01 21.84
N VAL A 532 6.20 -11.62 21.24
CA VAL A 532 6.40 -11.56 19.78
C VAL A 532 6.55 -12.97 19.19
N HIS A 533 7.25 -13.85 19.91
CA HIS A 533 7.50 -15.23 19.52
C HIS A 533 7.01 -16.17 20.64
N PRO A 534 5.68 -16.33 20.78
CA PRO A 534 5.10 -17.10 21.88
C PRO A 534 5.33 -18.61 21.75
N ASP A 535 5.72 -19.07 20.57
CA ASP A 535 6.03 -20.47 20.29
C ASP A 535 7.40 -20.60 19.58
N PRO A 536 8.50 -20.39 20.32
CA PRO A 536 9.83 -20.43 19.72
C PRO A 536 10.25 -21.84 19.26
N GLU A 537 9.74 -22.90 19.89
CA GLU A 537 10.03 -24.30 19.53
C GLU A 537 9.28 -24.70 18.25
N GLY A 538 8.01 -24.31 18.11
CA GLY A 538 7.22 -24.50 16.90
C GLY A 538 7.55 -23.51 15.79
N GLY A 539 8.36 -22.48 16.06
CA GLY A 539 8.76 -21.49 15.08
C GLY A 539 7.62 -20.55 14.63
N ARG A 540 6.61 -20.32 15.47
CA ARG A 540 5.43 -19.51 15.15
C ARG A 540 5.49 -18.14 15.78
N SER A 541 5.06 -17.12 15.03
CA SER A 541 5.02 -15.72 15.47
C SER A 541 3.72 -15.36 16.18
N TYR A 542 3.70 -14.19 16.83
CA TYR A 542 2.49 -13.64 17.45
C TYR A 542 1.27 -13.72 16.56
N GLY A 543 0.14 -14.11 17.15
CA GLY A 543 -1.13 -14.18 16.46
C GLY A 543 -1.36 -15.43 15.63
N TYR A 544 -0.45 -16.40 15.65
CA TYR A 544 -0.61 -17.68 14.95
C TYR A 544 -1.87 -18.45 15.37
N GLU A 545 -2.40 -18.17 16.57
CA GLU A 545 -3.65 -18.75 17.06
C GLU A 545 -4.90 -18.14 16.43
N LYS A 546 -4.76 -16.95 15.82
CA LYS A 546 -5.85 -16.29 15.12
C LYS A 546 -6.04 -16.91 13.75
N ASP A 547 -7.28 -16.93 13.30
CA ASP A 547 -7.64 -17.44 11.99
C ASP A 547 -6.93 -16.63 10.89
N PHE A 548 -6.04 -17.29 10.13
CA PHE A 548 -5.32 -16.70 9.01
C PHE A 548 -5.40 -17.63 7.79
N GLN A 549 -6.28 -17.29 6.89
CA GLN A 549 -6.43 -17.97 5.61
C GLN A 549 -5.62 -17.29 4.51
N ALA A 550 -4.74 -18.03 3.84
CA ALA A 550 -4.09 -17.61 2.62
C ALA A 550 -4.94 -17.97 1.40
N TYR A 551 -4.98 -17.10 0.39
CA TYR A 551 -5.86 -17.26 -0.76
C TYR A 551 -5.11 -17.80 -1.98
N PHE A 552 -5.51 -18.97 -2.46
CA PHE A 552 -5.22 -19.51 -3.80
C PHE A 552 -6.28 -19.06 -4.81
N TYR A 553 -7.48 -18.82 -4.32
CA TYR A 553 -8.63 -18.33 -5.06
C TYR A 553 -9.31 -17.21 -4.29
N SER A 554 -9.54 -16.07 -4.92
CA SER A 554 -10.21 -14.93 -4.30
C SER A 554 -11.65 -14.82 -4.80
N GLU A 555 -12.62 -15.27 -3.99
CA GLU A 555 -14.03 -15.12 -4.32
C GLU A 555 -14.44 -13.63 -4.46
N ALA A 556 -13.84 -12.73 -3.69
CA ALA A 556 -14.12 -11.31 -3.80
C ALA A 556 -13.84 -10.77 -5.22
N ARG A 557 -12.77 -11.25 -5.88
CA ARG A 557 -12.45 -10.87 -7.26
C ARG A 557 -13.48 -11.36 -8.28
N THR A 558 -14.18 -12.46 -8.01
CA THR A 558 -15.23 -12.96 -8.93
C THR A 558 -16.43 -12.02 -9.01
N THR A 559 -16.61 -11.15 -8.02
CA THR A 559 -17.68 -10.15 -7.97
C THR A 559 -17.26 -8.82 -8.62
N TYR A 560 -15.97 -8.64 -8.92
CA TYR A 560 -15.47 -7.45 -9.61
C TYR A 560 -15.91 -7.48 -11.08
N LYS A 561 -16.38 -6.34 -11.53
CA LYS A 561 -16.65 -6.06 -12.93
C LYS A 561 -16.06 -4.71 -13.30
N ASN A 562 -15.33 -4.67 -14.40
CA ASN A 562 -14.91 -3.40 -14.98
C ASN A 562 -16.17 -2.59 -15.36
N ALA A 563 -16.21 -1.33 -14.92
CA ALA A 563 -17.41 -0.50 -15.07
C ALA A 563 -17.72 -0.10 -16.53
N PHE A 564 -16.73 -0.16 -17.43
CA PHE A 564 -16.92 0.16 -18.84
C PHE A 564 -17.32 -1.06 -19.67
N THR A 565 -16.66 -2.21 -19.45
CA THR A 565 -16.87 -3.41 -20.26
C THR A 565 -17.86 -4.39 -19.65
N GLY A 566 -18.01 -4.37 -18.32
CA GLY A 566 -18.74 -5.38 -17.58
C GLY A 566 -17.98 -6.70 -17.39
N GLU A 567 -16.74 -6.78 -17.89
CA GLU A 567 -15.89 -7.96 -17.75
C GLU A 567 -15.39 -8.13 -16.31
N GLY A 568 -15.34 -9.38 -15.86
CA GLY A 568 -14.74 -9.74 -14.57
C GLY A 568 -13.24 -9.93 -14.67
N VAL A 569 -12.57 -10.00 -13.52
CA VAL A 569 -11.17 -10.38 -13.42
C VAL A 569 -11.02 -11.83 -12.98
N GLU A 570 -9.85 -12.41 -13.21
CA GLU A 570 -9.56 -13.76 -12.79
C GLU A 570 -9.33 -13.84 -11.27
N PRO A 571 -9.93 -14.79 -10.58
CA PRO A 571 -9.85 -14.90 -9.12
C PRO A 571 -8.53 -15.49 -8.60
N VAL A 572 -7.63 -15.91 -9.49
CA VAL A 572 -6.34 -16.53 -9.19
C VAL A 572 -5.19 -15.70 -9.74
N LEU A 573 -3.96 -15.99 -9.33
CA LEU A 573 -2.79 -15.41 -9.96
C LEU A 573 -2.73 -15.80 -11.44
N ARG A 574 -2.60 -14.80 -12.29
CA ARG A 574 -2.39 -14.94 -13.72
C ARG A 574 -1.49 -13.81 -14.21
N TRP A 575 -0.74 -14.03 -15.25
CA TRP A 575 -0.11 -12.95 -15.99
C TRP A 575 -1.15 -12.21 -16.82
N ASN A 576 -1.26 -10.89 -16.57
CA ASN A 576 -2.04 -9.99 -17.40
C ASN A 576 -1.11 -8.88 -17.91
N PRO A 577 -1.10 -8.60 -19.23
CA PRO A 577 -0.40 -7.45 -19.75
C PRO A 577 -1.01 -6.16 -19.22
N GLU A 578 -0.29 -5.06 -19.38
CA GLU A 578 -0.79 -3.75 -19.00
C GLU A 578 -2.03 -3.38 -19.82
N ARG A 579 -3.08 -2.89 -19.15
CA ARG A 579 -4.40 -2.60 -19.76
C ARG A 579 -4.86 -1.20 -19.41
N ALA A 580 -5.51 -0.54 -20.37
CA ALA A 580 -6.24 0.70 -20.15
C ALA A 580 -7.46 0.49 -19.24
N SER A 581 -8.13 1.58 -18.86
CA SER A 581 -9.30 1.54 -17.97
C SER A 581 -10.49 0.74 -18.52
N ASP A 582 -10.58 0.56 -19.83
CA ASP A 582 -11.58 -0.27 -20.51
C ASP A 582 -11.11 -1.71 -20.77
N MET A 583 -10.05 -2.16 -20.10
CA MET A 583 -9.43 -3.47 -20.21
C MET A 583 -8.70 -3.73 -21.55
N THR A 584 -8.62 -2.78 -22.46
CA THR A 584 -7.84 -2.93 -23.70
C THR A 584 -6.35 -3.06 -23.38
N PRO A 585 -5.65 -4.10 -23.85
CA PRO A 585 -4.19 -4.18 -23.73
C PRO A 585 -3.52 -2.99 -24.40
N VAL A 586 -2.59 -2.33 -23.69
CA VAL A 586 -1.96 -1.09 -24.21
C VAL A 586 -1.15 -1.36 -25.46
N GLU A 587 -0.63 -2.58 -25.63
CA GLU A 587 0.11 -3.01 -26.84
C GLU A 587 -0.78 -3.19 -28.07
N GLU A 588 -2.11 -3.26 -27.91
CA GLU A 588 -3.06 -3.20 -29.02
C GLU A 588 -3.31 -1.76 -29.49
N LEU A 589 -3.10 -0.79 -28.60
CA LEU A 589 -3.27 0.64 -28.90
C LEU A 589 -2.00 1.26 -29.50
N PHE A 590 -0.82 0.81 -29.03
CA PHE A 590 0.47 1.38 -29.40
C PHE A 590 1.51 0.29 -29.65
N SER A 591 2.43 0.53 -30.59
CA SER A 591 3.48 -0.43 -30.94
C SER A 591 4.69 -0.34 -30.01
N ARG A 592 5.15 -1.48 -29.49
CA ARG A 592 6.43 -1.60 -28.80
C ARG A 592 7.63 -1.32 -29.71
N ASP A 593 7.49 -1.42 -31.03
CA ASP A 593 8.56 -1.03 -31.95
C ASP A 593 8.78 0.49 -31.94
N GLU A 594 7.73 1.28 -31.71
CA GLU A 594 7.81 2.74 -31.61
C GLU A 594 8.12 3.21 -30.19
N PHE A 595 7.58 2.55 -29.17
CA PHE A 595 7.72 2.89 -27.74
C PHE A 595 8.30 1.69 -26.97
N PRO A 596 9.61 1.35 -27.17
CA PRO A 596 10.19 0.11 -26.67
C PRO A 596 10.50 0.07 -25.19
N PHE A 597 10.49 1.20 -24.50
CA PHE A 597 10.92 1.28 -23.10
C PHE A 597 9.73 1.21 -22.15
N GLY A 598 9.90 0.45 -21.06
CA GLY A 598 9.09 0.55 -19.85
C GLY A 598 9.77 1.42 -18.80
N ALA A 599 9.00 2.10 -17.97
CA ALA A 599 9.54 2.94 -16.90
C ALA A 599 9.57 2.21 -15.56
N SER A 600 10.51 2.59 -14.72
CA SER A 600 10.50 2.30 -13.29
C SER A 600 10.85 3.55 -12.48
N GLU A 601 10.34 3.64 -11.26
CA GLU A 601 10.60 4.75 -10.38
C GLU A 601 11.14 4.27 -9.05
N HIS A 602 12.12 4.97 -8.52
CA HIS A 602 12.72 4.62 -7.24
C HIS A 602 12.90 5.83 -6.32
N LYS A 603 13.03 5.57 -5.03
CA LYS A 603 13.30 6.62 -4.05
C LYS A 603 14.71 7.17 -4.21
N PRO A 604 14.90 8.50 -4.06
CA PRO A 604 16.22 9.07 -3.92
C PRO A 604 16.99 8.40 -2.78
N ARG A 605 18.28 8.19 -2.98
CA ARG A 605 19.11 7.51 -1.97
C ARG A 605 19.27 8.33 -0.69
N PHE A 606 19.34 9.65 -0.82
CA PHE A 606 19.80 10.55 0.24
C PHE A 606 18.68 11.34 0.91
N ARG A 607 17.44 11.24 0.43
CA ARG A 607 16.29 11.95 0.98
C ARG A 607 14.99 11.17 0.87
N SER A 608 13.97 11.59 1.59
CA SER A 608 12.67 10.96 1.54
C SER A 608 11.76 11.65 0.52
N VAL A 609 11.69 11.12 -0.69
CA VAL A 609 10.83 11.59 -1.80
C VAL A 609 11.00 13.11 -2.02
N SER A 610 9.91 13.89 -1.99
CA SER A 610 9.94 15.36 -2.14
C SER A 610 10.47 16.10 -0.92
N MET A 611 10.44 15.48 0.26
CA MET A 611 10.96 16.12 1.47
C MET A 611 12.43 16.46 1.29
N GLN A 612 12.83 17.62 1.79
CA GLN A 612 14.21 18.11 1.78
C GLN A 612 14.74 18.44 0.37
N SER A 613 13.89 18.59 -0.65
CA SER A 613 14.32 19.01 -1.99
C SER A 613 14.94 20.42 -1.98
N ASN A 614 14.51 21.25 -1.06
CA ASN A 614 15.04 22.59 -0.82
C ASN A 614 16.23 22.64 0.17
N SER A 615 16.65 21.51 0.75
CA SER A 615 17.79 21.46 1.67
C SER A 615 19.12 21.65 0.90
N PRO A 616 19.94 22.65 1.23
CA PRO A 616 21.23 22.87 0.58
C PRO A 616 22.16 21.65 0.69
N ILE A 617 22.22 21.01 1.86
CA ILE A 617 23.05 19.83 2.11
C ILE A 617 22.64 18.67 1.19
N MET A 618 21.35 18.43 1.01
CA MET A 618 20.87 17.35 0.13
C MET A 618 21.14 17.68 -1.34
N ARG A 619 21.09 18.95 -1.73
CA ARG A 619 21.45 19.40 -3.09
C ARG A 619 22.95 19.28 -3.37
N ASP A 620 23.80 19.52 -2.38
CA ASP A 620 25.25 19.31 -2.51
C ASP A 620 25.60 17.84 -2.75
N ILE A 621 24.81 16.90 -2.21
CA ILE A 621 24.99 15.46 -2.42
C ILE A 621 24.47 15.04 -3.80
N CYS A 622 23.28 15.53 -4.19
CA CYS A 622 22.63 15.21 -5.46
C CYS A 622 21.79 16.42 -5.92
N SER A 623 22.35 17.19 -6.83
CA SER A 623 21.81 18.48 -7.28
C SER A 623 20.56 18.34 -8.15
N HIS A 624 20.48 17.28 -8.96
CA HIS A 624 19.40 17.08 -9.92
C HIS A 624 19.15 15.59 -10.18
N ASN A 625 18.08 15.30 -10.89
CA ASN A 625 17.67 13.95 -11.27
C ASN A 625 18.07 13.65 -12.72
N TYR A 626 18.22 12.37 -13.00
CA TYR A 626 18.57 11.83 -14.30
C TYR A 626 17.46 10.95 -14.85
N ILE A 627 17.52 10.66 -16.15
CA ILE A 627 16.83 9.53 -16.77
C ILE A 627 17.89 8.43 -16.91
N GLU A 628 17.75 7.38 -16.11
CA GLU A 628 18.68 6.25 -16.15
C GLU A 628 18.32 5.35 -17.33
N ILE A 629 19.32 4.95 -18.10
CA ILE A 629 19.16 4.09 -19.29
C ILE A 629 20.27 3.05 -19.33
N ASN A 630 19.94 1.84 -19.82
CA ASN A 630 20.93 0.79 -20.02
C ASN A 630 22.01 1.21 -21.02
N ASP A 631 23.26 0.78 -20.82
CA ASP A 631 24.42 1.17 -21.65
C ASP A 631 24.34 0.63 -23.10
N GLU A 632 23.78 -0.57 -23.32
CA GLU A 632 23.54 -1.10 -24.66
C GLU A 632 22.45 -0.33 -25.41
N ASP A 633 21.35 0.00 -24.70
CA ASP A 633 20.24 0.78 -25.26
C ASP A 633 20.70 2.20 -25.60
N ALA A 634 21.45 2.83 -24.71
CA ALA A 634 22.04 4.15 -24.94
C ALA A 634 22.98 4.15 -26.17
N ALA A 635 23.83 3.13 -26.28
CA ALA A 635 24.73 3.00 -27.43
C ALA A 635 23.95 2.81 -28.75
N ALA A 636 22.89 2.02 -28.76
CA ALA A 636 22.02 1.82 -29.93
C ALA A 636 21.33 3.13 -30.36
N LEU A 637 21.00 4.02 -29.42
CA LEU A 637 20.39 5.34 -29.68
C LEU A 637 21.41 6.47 -29.89
N GLY A 638 22.73 6.17 -29.80
CA GLY A 638 23.79 7.17 -29.92
C GLY A 638 23.79 8.17 -28.74
N ILE A 639 23.29 7.77 -27.58
CA ILE A 639 23.25 8.56 -26.35
C ILE A 639 24.50 8.27 -25.52
N LYS A 640 25.06 9.33 -24.95
CA LYS A 640 26.18 9.27 -24.01
C LYS A 640 25.76 9.75 -22.65
N ASP A 641 26.47 9.34 -21.63
CA ASP A 641 26.29 9.84 -20.27
C ASP A 641 26.34 11.36 -20.22
N GLY A 642 25.36 12.00 -19.56
CA GLY A 642 25.23 13.46 -19.51
C GLY A 642 24.56 14.12 -20.73
N ASP A 643 24.24 13.39 -21.80
CA ASP A 643 23.44 13.95 -22.90
C ASP A 643 22.04 14.36 -22.44
N LYS A 644 21.52 15.45 -22.96
CA LYS A 644 20.13 15.83 -22.77
C LYS A 644 19.24 14.93 -23.60
N ILE A 645 18.27 14.34 -22.94
CA ILE A 645 17.30 13.40 -23.54
C ILE A 645 15.89 13.70 -23.06
N ARG A 646 14.93 13.20 -23.81
CA ARG A 646 13.54 13.19 -23.38
C ARG A 646 12.92 11.82 -23.54
N ALA A 647 12.10 11.46 -22.56
CA ALA A 647 11.20 10.31 -22.61
C ALA A 647 9.81 10.80 -23.04
N VAL A 648 9.25 10.17 -24.06
CA VAL A 648 7.97 10.57 -24.67
C VAL A 648 7.01 9.40 -24.59
N THR A 649 5.80 9.64 -24.07
CA THR A 649 4.70 8.66 -24.04
C THR A 649 3.96 8.61 -25.38
N PRO A 650 3.19 7.56 -25.67
CA PRO A 650 2.31 7.52 -26.85
C PRO A 650 1.28 8.66 -26.88
N MET A 651 0.93 9.21 -25.72
CA MET A 651 -0.01 10.35 -25.60
C MET A 651 0.69 11.72 -25.82
N GLY A 652 2.00 11.72 -26.10
CA GLY A 652 2.77 12.92 -26.35
C GLY A 652 3.25 13.65 -25.09
N ASP A 653 3.05 13.07 -23.91
CA ASP A 653 3.63 13.62 -22.66
C ASP A 653 5.14 13.44 -22.66
N VAL A 654 5.86 14.45 -22.17
CA VAL A 654 7.33 14.50 -22.24
C VAL A 654 7.90 14.71 -20.85
N THR A 655 8.93 13.91 -20.54
CA THR A 655 9.83 14.14 -19.42
C THR A 655 11.24 14.36 -19.94
N GLU A 656 11.82 15.51 -19.62
CA GLU A 656 13.18 15.88 -20.04
C GLU A 656 14.18 15.73 -18.89
N GLY A 657 15.41 15.36 -19.21
CA GLY A 657 16.48 15.21 -18.23
C GLY A 657 17.83 14.93 -18.88
N GLU A 658 18.84 14.74 -18.06
CA GLU A 658 20.14 14.25 -18.49
C GLU A 658 20.17 12.72 -18.42
N ALA A 659 20.82 12.09 -19.39
CA ALA A 659 21.03 10.65 -19.40
C ALA A 659 22.03 10.22 -18.33
N MET A 660 21.68 9.23 -17.51
CA MET A 660 22.62 8.45 -16.72
C MET A 660 22.75 7.07 -17.36
N VAL A 661 23.86 6.86 -18.09
CA VAL A 661 24.11 5.60 -18.80
C VAL A 661 24.78 4.60 -17.85
N ARG A 662 24.14 3.45 -17.65
CA ARG A 662 24.63 2.47 -16.68
C ARG A 662 24.26 1.02 -17.03
N ALA A 663 25.23 0.10 -16.87
CA ALA A 663 25.00 -1.35 -17.00
C ALA A 663 24.09 -1.91 -15.90
N GLY A 664 23.87 -1.18 -14.82
CA GLY A 664 22.96 -1.57 -13.73
C GLY A 664 21.49 -1.19 -13.95
N GLN A 665 21.08 -0.90 -15.18
CA GLN A 665 19.69 -0.71 -15.60
C GLN A 665 19.30 -1.89 -16.50
N VAL A 666 18.07 -2.40 -16.34
CA VAL A 666 17.57 -3.48 -17.22
C VAL A 666 17.45 -2.98 -18.66
N LYS A 667 17.80 -3.82 -19.62
CA LYS A 667 17.64 -3.52 -21.05
C LYS A 667 16.15 -3.36 -21.40
N GLY A 668 15.82 -2.34 -22.19
CA GLY A 668 14.43 -1.97 -22.50
C GLY A 668 13.70 -1.27 -21.33
N GLY A 669 14.43 -0.92 -20.26
CA GLY A 669 13.89 -0.18 -19.12
C GLY A 669 14.58 1.17 -18.94
N ILE A 670 13.82 2.16 -18.50
CA ILE A 670 14.32 3.46 -18.06
C ILE A 670 13.89 3.71 -16.62
N ALA A 671 14.66 4.51 -15.88
CA ALA A 671 14.30 4.83 -14.51
C ALA A 671 14.52 6.29 -14.13
N VAL A 672 13.76 6.77 -13.15
CA VAL A 672 13.96 8.08 -12.52
C VAL A 672 13.76 7.97 -11.01
N SER A 673 14.37 8.88 -10.25
CA SER A 673 14.10 9.03 -8.83
C SER A 673 12.87 9.91 -8.58
N PHE A 674 12.15 9.65 -7.50
CA PHE A 674 11.06 10.52 -7.03
C PHE A 674 11.56 11.87 -6.54
N GLY A 675 10.65 12.85 -6.51
CA GLY A 675 10.83 14.10 -5.77
C GLY A 675 11.84 15.05 -6.37
N TYR A 676 11.91 15.10 -7.69
CA TYR A 676 12.64 16.07 -8.48
C TYR A 676 11.72 16.71 -9.53
N GLY A 677 12.24 17.72 -10.25
CA GLY A 677 11.47 18.44 -11.24
C GLY A 677 10.35 19.28 -10.65
N HIS A 678 10.59 19.83 -9.45
CA HIS A 678 9.61 20.65 -8.74
C HIS A 678 9.34 21.98 -9.46
N LEU A 679 8.08 22.43 -9.40
CA LEU A 679 7.61 23.76 -9.77
C LEU A 679 7.30 24.63 -8.54
N ALA A 680 7.50 24.10 -7.34
CA ALA A 680 7.26 24.73 -6.05
C ALA A 680 8.42 24.43 -5.09
N TYR A 681 8.21 24.47 -3.79
CA TYR A 681 9.25 24.30 -2.76
C TYR A 681 10.37 25.35 -2.84
N GLY A 682 10.07 26.54 -3.36
CA GLY A 682 11.06 27.57 -3.63
C GLY A 682 11.80 27.43 -4.96
N ALA A 683 11.36 26.54 -5.87
CA ALA A 683 11.94 26.39 -7.22
C ALA A 683 11.54 27.52 -8.17
N GLN A 684 10.42 28.19 -7.92
CA GLN A 684 9.89 29.32 -8.69
C GLN A 684 9.50 30.48 -7.78
N ASP A 685 9.36 31.66 -8.36
CA ASP A 685 8.80 32.82 -7.68
C ASP A 685 7.38 32.51 -7.20
N ILE A 686 7.05 32.88 -5.99
CA ILE A 686 5.70 32.77 -5.45
C ILE A 686 5.29 34.08 -4.77
N GLU A 687 4.05 34.50 -4.98
CA GLU A 687 3.45 35.62 -4.29
C GLU A 687 2.36 35.12 -3.34
N ILE A 688 2.48 35.47 -2.05
CA ILE A 688 1.50 35.14 -1.02
C ILE A 688 1.18 36.45 -0.28
N ASP A 689 -0.11 36.78 -0.21
CA ASP A 689 -0.62 38.03 0.43
C ASP A 689 0.05 39.32 -0.09
N GLY A 690 0.44 39.34 -1.37
CA GLY A 690 1.10 40.45 -2.01
C GLY A 690 2.61 40.54 -1.77
N GLU A 691 3.19 39.59 -1.06
CA GLU A 691 4.65 39.49 -0.86
C GLU A 691 5.27 38.46 -1.82
N LEU A 692 6.19 38.93 -2.64
CA LEU A 692 6.92 38.11 -3.63
C LEU A 692 8.16 37.47 -3.01
N THR A 693 8.17 36.15 -2.90
CA THR A 693 9.35 35.36 -2.58
C THR A 693 10.01 34.86 -3.85
N LYS A 694 11.29 35.17 -4.04
CA LYS A 694 12.09 34.73 -5.20
C LYS A 694 12.43 33.25 -5.10
N GLY A 695 12.23 32.53 -6.20
CA GLY A 695 12.60 31.15 -6.33
C GLY A 695 14.04 30.91 -6.79
N ASP A 696 14.52 29.70 -6.54
CA ASP A 696 15.81 29.18 -7.06
C ASP A 696 15.52 27.95 -7.94
N PRO A 697 15.60 28.08 -9.28
CA PRO A 697 15.31 26.97 -10.20
C PRO A 697 16.19 25.72 -10.01
N ALA A 698 17.30 25.85 -9.28
CA ALA A 698 18.13 24.70 -8.94
C ALA A 698 17.50 23.79 -7.86
N ILE A 699 16.45 24.24 -7.18
CA ILE A 699 15.71 23.43 -6.22
C ILE A 699 14.90 22.37 -6.97
N GLY A 700 15.19 21.09 -6.70
CA GLY A 700 14.46 19.98 -7.30
C GLY A 700 14.64 19.83 -8.82
N ALA A 701 15.71 20.41 -9.40
CA ALA A 701 16.00 20.34 -10.82
C ALA A 701 16.13 18.90 -11.36
N GLY A 702 16.00 18.73 -12.68
CA GLY A 702 16.13 17.46 -13.38
C GLY A 702 14.82 16.79 -13.75
N ALA A 703 14.91 15.52 -14.15
CA ALA A 703 13.79 14.75 -14.68
C ALA A 703 12.65 14.59 -13.65
N ARG A 704 11.42 14.75 -14.13
CA ARG A 704 10.19 14.43 -13.39
C ARG A 704 9.88 12.94 -13.47
N LEU A 705 8.81 12.53 -12.80
CA LEU A 705 8.28 11.18 -12.87
C LEU A 705 7.95 10.77 -14.32
N LEU A 706 8.26 9.54 -14.66
CA LEU A 706 7.96 8.90 -15.93
C LEU A 706 6.57 8.25 -15.84
N THR A 707 5.54 9.01 -16.13
CA THR A 707 4.16 8.57 -15.93
C THR A 707 3.33 8.80 -17.19
N MET A 708 2.32 7.96 -17.35
CA MET A 708 1.41 7.96 -18.49
C MET A 708 -0.02 8.24 -18.03
N LEU A 709 -0.79 8.97 -18.81
CA LEU A 709 -2.24 9.05 -18.65
C LEU A 709 -2.90 7.79 -19.21
N ASP A 710 -4.13 7.53 -18.75
CA ASP A 710 -4.93 6.45 -19.33
C ASP A 710 -5.10 6.67 -20.83
N PRO A 711 -4.70 5.73 -21.69
CA PRO A 711 -4.64 5.96 -23.12
C PRO A 711 -6.02 6.07 -23.77
N VAL A 712 -7.03 5.41 -23.24
CA VAL A 712 -8.39 5.43 -23.82
C VAL A 712 -9.12 6.71 -23.43
N LEU A 713 -9.14 7.06 -22.16
CA LEU A 713 -9.80 8.26 -21.66
C LEU A 713 -9.04 9.53 -22.04
N GLY A 714 -7.70 9.47 -22.04
CA GLY A 714 -6.86 10.59 -22.47
C GLY A 714 -7.09 10.99 -23.94
N GLN A 715 -7.30 10.03 -24.84
CA GLN A 715 -7.67 10.32 -26.23
C GLN A 715 -9.03 11.02 -26.35
N GLN A 716 -9.91 10.86 -25.37
CA GLN A 716 -11.20 11.56 -25.29
C GLN A 716 -11.09 12.93 -24.60
N GLY A 717 -9.90 13.37 -24.20
CA GLY A 717 -9.68 14.61 -23.47
C GLY A 717 -10.10 14.56 -21.99
N ILE A 718 -10.33 13.37 -21.47
CA ILE A 718 -10.69 13.12 -20.06
C ILE A 718 -9.41 12.89 -19.27
N LEU A 719 -9.19 13.68 -18.22
CA LEU A 719 -8.07 13.44 -17.31
C LEU A 719 -8.34 12.19 -16.48
N GLN A 720 -7.56 11.15 -16.74
CA GLN A 720 -7.51 9.95 -15.93
C GLN A 720 -6.07 9.46 -15.86
N ILE A 721 -5.61 9.12 -14.68
CA ILE A 721 -4.29 8.51 -14.51
C ILE A 721 -4.30 7.07 -15.00
N TYR A 722 -3.21 6.64 -15.59
CA TYR A 722 -2.98 5.24 -15.90
C TYR A 722 -2.74 4.48 -14.59
N SER A 723 -3.67 3.60 -14.24
CA SER A 723 -3.72 2.96 -12.91
C SER A 723 -4.14 1.51 -13.00
N ASP A 724 -3.82 0.77 -11.94
CA ASP A 724 -4.35 -0.58 -11.74
C ASP A 724 -5.88 -0.55 -11.69
N ASN A 725 -6.52 -1.38 -12.50
CA ASN A 725 -7.97 -1.40 -12.65
C ASN A 725 -8.73 -1.92 -11.41
N GLU A 726 -8.06 -2.61 -10.49
CA GLU A 726 -8.64 -3.12 -9.26
C GLU A 726 -8.28 -2.28 -8.03
N ALA A 727 -6.98 -1.95 -7.89
CA ALA A 727 -6.46 -1.24 -6.72
C ALA A 727 -6.43 0.28 -6.86
N ALA A 728 -6.76 0.85 -8.02
CA ALA A 728 -6.66 2.28 -8.29
C ALA A 728 -5.24 2.87 -8.10
N SER A 729 -4.24 2.01 -8.02
CA SER A 729 -2.84 2.41 -7.80
C SER A 729 -2.26 3.04 -9.07
N PRO A 730 -1.55 4.18 -8.98
CA PRO A 730 -0.98 4.81 -10.17
C PRO A 730 0.13 3.97 -10.79
N GLY A 731 0.17 3.90 -12.11
CA GLY A 731 1.19 3.21 -12.87
C GLY A 731 2.52 3.95 -12.87
N ARG A 732 3.31 3.77 -11.82
CA ARG A 732 4.67 4.27 -11.70
C ARG A 732 5.73 3.27 -12.14
N SER A 733 5.32 2.07 -12.53
CA SER A 733 6.17 1.04 -13.14
C SER A 733 5.43 0.48 -14.33
N GLY A 734 6.10 0.37 -15.47
CA GLY A 734 5.51 -0.03 -16.75
C GLY A 734 5.29 1.16 -17.69
N GLY A 735 4.20 1.11 -18.44
CA GLY A 735 3.91 2.06 -19.52
C GLY A 735 4.77 1.85 -20.76
N MET A 736 4.63 2.78 -21.71
CA MET A 736 5.33 2.73 -22.98
C MET A 736 6.00 4.08 -23.27
N PHE A 737 7.29 4.05 -23.59
CA PHE A 737 8.08 5.24 -23.81
C PHE A 737 9.03 5.07 -25.01
N LYS A 738 9.31 6.16 -25.69
CA LYS A 738 10.47 6.29 -26.58
C LYS A 738 11.44 7.31 -26.00
N ILE A 739 12.72 7.12 -26.28
CA ILE A 739 13.78 8.04 -25.86
C ILE A 739 14.30 8.77 -27.08
N GLU A 740 14.39 10.08 -26.97
CA GLU A 740 14.92 10.95 -28.04
C GLU A 740 16.06 11.79 -27.47
N LYS A 741 17.15 11.89 -28.23
CA LYS A 741 18.26 12.79 -27.93
C LYS A 741 17.86 14.22 -28.32
N MET A 742 18.11 15.18 -27.44
CA MET A 742 17.79 16.58 -27.64
C MET A 742 18.94 17.35 -28.33
#